data_ce63fac3cd0312c4c422a13f8c1ced9e
#
_entry.id   ce63fac3cd0312c4c422a13f8c1ced9e
#
_cell.length_a   1.000
_cell.length_b   1.000
_cell.length_c   1.000
_cell.angle_alpha   90.00
_cell.angle_beta   90.00
_cell.angle_gamma   90.00
#
_symmetry.space_group_name_H-M   'P 1'
#
loop_
_entity.id
_entity.type
_entity.pdbx_description
1 polymer ?
#
loop_
_entity_poly.entity_id
_entity_poly.type
_entity_poly.pdbx_seq_one_letter_code
_entity_poly.pdbx_strand_id
1 'polypeptide(L)'
;MNDGIGRISKALAMKIASKLGLTELPCAFQARLGGAKGMWIIDSDPILGDGDWIVTYASQIKWDCDHEDSHHRTFEVKEWSKEPRPASLNQQFIPVLEARAINPYKMRDTISAHLRRGLLEELAAQRTAMEDSAELRLWLQQGGGSKPEGLDNSMAFLGCLPRDPKKVMAVLLDSGFHPKSCKYLQDLFRDAARDRAAFLKAKMKICVPCSAYLLMVVDFSSTLEEDEVHVSFSTKFQVDGFCDTLLEGMDVLVARAPSHLPSDIQRVKVVSRPQLRHLKDVIVFSTKGRSSLADKLSGGDYDGDRAWVCWDQEIVENFCNAAMPGDDTDPEKLGHLRKLNRSMAQIRQEETGDERVCAKFLRESFAFNMQPFLLGKCTDYKERYSYHTKSVSSKNILILSRLLGCLVDQPKQGYIFTTSDWDQFRQDLQIPKFLDDPGYMLDRSSYNISKQANPHILDHLKHVVAERTITEALKELGKTLKSYEATYYDEHLTRLFNFYNEQYGQYMTRATWAKVRDALRGDMESVLKLWANTLNKDKDYVAIVGSIYQQWREIQPLATERSSDLVQHLLQPYMADRQSTLWELLKASFAFKVFPKHRTTFLWKMAGRQLAMLKAMTSHSAAMTSCVLVVPGLYGVLKPDKRLITTRRAQRLAETAGIYNLSAGDLEALEFWHDDVDMDEETDD
;
A
#
# COMPACT_ATOMS: atom_id res chain seq x y z
N MET A 1 4.57 -34.87 9.23
CA MET A 1 5.23 -34.17 8.09
C MET A 1 5.66 -32.79 8.59
N ASN A 2 6.96 -32.48 8.48
CA ASN A 2 7.56 -31.25 9.02
C ASN A 2 8.41 -30.55 7.96
N ASP A 3 7.89 -30.39 6.75
CA ASP A 3 8.61 -29.82 5.62
C ASP A 3 8.96 -28.35 5.87
N GLY A 4 10.28 -28.05 5.92
CA GLY A 4 10.81 -26.70 6.09
C GLY A 4 10.79 -26.11 7.52
N ILE A 5 10.46 -26.87 8.57
CA ILE A 5 10.36 -26.35 9.95
C ILE A 5 11.17 -27.16 10.96
N GLY A 6 11.83 -26.48 11.90
CA GLY A 6 12.61 -27.00 13.00
C GLY A 6 12.18 -26.46 14.35
N ARG A 7 12.97 -26.77 15.39
CA ARG A 7 12.69 -26.38 16.80
C ARG A 7 13.86 -25.61 17.39
N ILE A 8 13.58 -24.68 18.28
CA ILE A 8 14.58 -23.87 18.99
C ILE A 8 14.22 -23.77 20.47
N SER A 9 15.22 -23.80 21.34
CA SER A 9 14.99 -23.61 22.78
C SER A 9 14.53 -22.20 23.10
N LYS A 10 13.70 -22.07 24.14
CA LYS A 10 13.28 -20.76 24.65
C LYS A 10 14.47 -19.90 25.06
N ALA A 11 15.50 -20.50 25.68
CA ALA A 11 16.70 -19.76 26.10
C ALA A 11 17.43 -19.12 24.91
N LEU A 12 17.63 -19.85 23.81
CA LEU A 12 18.26 -19.33 22.62
C LEU A 12 17.37 -18.29 21.91
N ALA A 13 16.07 -18.54 21.83
CA ALA A 13 15.09 -17.62 21.25
C ALA A 13 15.07 -16.26 21.99
N MET A 14 15.17 -16.25 23.32
CA MET A 14 15.29 -15.04 24.13
C MET A 14 16.56 -14.25 23.82
N LYS A 15 17.70 -14.92 23.61
CA LYS A 15 18.95 -14.28 23.22
C LYS A 15 18.87 -13.65 21.83
N ILE A 16 18.19 -14.33 20.87
CA ILE A 16 17.95 -13.81 19.53
C ILE A 16 17.05 -12.57 19.60
N ALA A 17 15.90 -12.66 20.30
CA ALA A 17 14.96 -11.55 20.46
C ALA A 17 15.65 -10.31 21.10
N SER A 18 16.46 -10.52 22.14
CA SER A 18 17.24 -9.45 22.76
C SER A 18 18.23 -8.79 21.79
N LYS A 19 18.91 -9.57 20.95
CA LYS A 19 19.83 -9.03 19.93
C LYS A 19 19.11 -8.25 18.83
N LEU A 20 17.89 -8.63 18.51
CA LEU A 20 17.03 -7.93 17.54
C LEU A 20 16.34 -6.71 18.16
N GLY A 21 16.46 -6.47 19.47
CA GLY A 21 15.81 -5.36 20.18
C GLY A 21 14.30 -5.53 20.30
N LEU A 22 13.80 -6.77 20.26
CA LEU A 22 12.37 -7.05 20.35
C LEU A 22 11.90 -6.92 21.81
N THR A 23 10.76 -6.28 22.01
CA THR A 23 10.13 -6.12 23.32
C THR A 23 9.43 -7.39 23.79
N GLU A 24 8.91 -8.18 22.85
CA GLU A 24 8.23 -9.45 23.11
C GLU A 24 8.99 -10.62 22.49
N LEU A 25 8.81 -11.81 23.06
CA LEU A 25 9.43 -13.03 22.56
C LEU A 25 8.53 -13.67 21.50
N PRO A 26 8.91 -13.65 20.21
CA PRO A 26 8.19 -14.37 19.17
C PRO A 26 8.24 -15.88 19.39
N CYS A 27 7.19 -16.60 19.05
CA CYS A 27 7.20 -18.06 19.16
C CYS A 27 7.82 -18.76 17.94
N ALA A 28 8.02 -18.04 16.83
CA ALA A 28 8.53 -18.59 15.57
C ALA A 28 9.44 -17.61 14.85
N PHE A 29 10.51 -18.10 14.21
CA PHE A 29 11.47 -17.34 13.43
C PHE A 29 11.65 -17.97 12.05
N GLN A 30 11.48 -17.19 10.99
CA GLN A 30 11.95 -17.54 9.66
C GLN A 30 13.43 -17.15 9.57
N ALA A 31 14.30 -18.09 9.25
CA ALA A 31 15.73 -17.84 9.28
C ALA A 31 16.52 -18.73 8.31
N ARG A 32 17.83 -18.48 8.28
CA ARG A 32 18.85 -19.35 7.67
C ARG A 32 19.91 -19.68 8.71
N LEU A 33 20.40 -20.92 8.67
CA LEU A 33 21.49 -21.39 9.49
C LEU A 33 22.39 -22.31 8.66
N GLY A 34 23.55 -21.80 8.24
CA GLY A 34 24.42 -22.54 7.32
C GLY A 34 23.70 -22.98 6.07
N GLY A 35 23.67 -24.30 5.80
CA GLY A 35 22.97 -24.89 4.67
C GLY A 35 21.47 -25.05 4.84
N ALA A 36 20.91 -24.68 6.00
CA ALA A 36 19.51 -24.82 6.30
C ALA A 36 18.71 -23.53 6.11
N LYS A 37 17.49 -23.63 5.59
CA LYS A 37 16.50 -22.56 5.43
C LYS A 37 15.15 -23.03 5.96
N GLY A 38 14.40 -22.18 6.64
CA GLY A 38 13.04 -22.49 7.06
C GLY A 38 12.60 -21.73 8.28
N MET A 39 11.60 -22.31 8.96
CA MET A 39 11.08 -21.82 10.23
C MET A 39 11.69 -22.58 11.40
N TRP A 40 11.83 -21.92 12.54
CA TRP A 40 12.12 -22.54 13.82
C TRP A 40 11.13 -22.03 14.86
N ILE A 41 10.40 -22.95 15.50
CA ILE A 41 9.45 -22.62 16.56
C ILE A 41 10.05 -22.93 17.94
N ILE A 42 9.66 -22.14 18.92
CA ILE A 42 10.01 -22.39 20.31
C ILE A 42 9.36 -23.70 20.76
N ASP A 43 10.14 -24.59 21.29
CA ASP A 43 9.67 -25.87 21.84
C ASP A 43 10.46 -26.24 23.10
N SER A 44 9.96 -27.22 23.83
CA SER A 44 10.63 -27.86 24.96
C SER A 44 10.99 -29.30 24.60
N ASP A 45 12.22 -29.67 24.85
CA ASP A 45 12.68 -31.06 24.65
C ASP A 45 13.23 -31.60 25.95
N PRO A 46 12.63 -32.66 26.53
CA PRO A 46 13.08 -33.24 27.81
C PRO A 46 14.51 -33.78 27.79
N ILE A 47 14.99 -34.18 26.59
CA ILE A 47 16.34 -34.73 26.42
C ILE A 47 17.37 -33.59 26.30
N LEU A 48 17.06 -32.53 25.57
CA LEU A 48 17.95 -31.38 25.33
C LEU A 48 17.93 -30.39 26.50
N GLY A 49 16.91 -30.43 27.35
CA GLY A 49 16.77 -29.61 28.54
C GLY A 49 16.54 -28.12 28.23
N ASP A 50 16.79 -27.25 29.23
CA ASP A 50 16.50 -25.80 29.18
C ASP A 50 17.65 -24.96 28.61
N GLY A 51 18.75 -25.58 28.17
CA GLY A 51 19.91 -24.88 27.59
C GLY A 51 19.66 -24.31 26.19
N ASP A 52 20.75 -23.78 25.62
CA ASP A 52 20.70 -23.29 24.21
C ASP A 52 20.78 -24.49 23.26
N TRP A 53 19.77 -24.70 22.48
CA TRP A 53 19.75 -25.70 21.41
C TRP A 53 18.88 -25.27 20.24
N ILE A 54 19.20 -25.83 19.08
CA ILE A 54 18.44 -25.70 17.84
C ILE A 54 18.42 -27.04 17.13
N VAL A 55 17.24 -27.47 16.66
CA VAL A 55 17.07 -28.72 15.90
C VAL A 55 16.64 -28.37 14.48
N THR A 56 17.42 -28.85 13.53
CA THR A 56 17.19 -28.69 12.09
C THR A 56 16.92 -30.07 11.48
N TYR A 57 15.88 -30.16 10.66
CA TYR A 57 15.48 -31.40 9.99
C TYR A 57 15.98 -31.44 8.55
N ALA A 58 16.06 -32.67 7.97
CA ALA A 58 16.56 -32.90 6.61
C ALA A 58 15.82 -32.05 5.54
N SER A 59 14.51 -31.80 5.71
CA SER A 59 13.73 -30.97 4.81
C SER A 59 14.20 -29.50 4.72
N GLN A 60 14.83 -29.00 5.79
CA GLN A 60 15.38 -27.64 5.84
C GLN A 60 16.75 -27.55 5.17
N ILE A 61 17.51 -28.67 5.14
CA ILE A 61 18.90 -28.69 4.66
C ILE A 61 18.90 -28.66 3.13
N LYS A 62 19.51 -27.64 2.55
CA LYS A 62 19.62 -27.45 1.11
C LYS A 62 21.01 -27.87 0.57
N TRP A 63 22.02 -27.82 1.42
CA TRP A 63 23.38 -28.29 1.16
C TRP A 63 24.11 -28.57 2.47
N ASP A 64 25.09 -29.48 2.42
CA ASP A 64 25.91 -29.83 3.58
C ASP A 64 26.92 -28.73 3.85
N CYS A 65 27.01 -28.29 5.09
CA CYS A 65 27.95 -27.26 5.52
C CYS A 65 28.76 -27.71 6.74
N ASP A 66 29.94 -27.15 6.88
CA ASP A 66 30.77 -27.36 8.06
C ASP A 66 30.38 -26.44 9.21
N HIS A 67 29.77 -26.99 10.24
CA HIS A 67 29.40 -26.24 11.44
C HIS A 67 30.56 -25.83 12.33
N GLU A 68 31.79 -26.29 12.07
CA GLU A 68 33.00 -25.75 12.74
C GLU A 68 33.34 -24.35 12.21
N ASP A 69 32.97 -24.03 10.97
CA ASP A 69 33.08 -22.65 10.45
C ASP A 69 32.05 -21.74 11.12
N SER A 70 32.56 -20.65 11.72
CA SER A 70 31.73 -19.66 12.40
C SER A 70 30.70 -19.00 11.50
N HIS A 71 30.97 -18.86 10.20
CA HIS A 71 30.01 -18.29 9.22
C HIS A 71 28.82 -19.21 9.04
N HIS A 72 29.00 -20.53 9.04
CA HIS A 72 27.91 -21.49 8.93
C HIS A 72 27.06 -21.60 10.22
N ARG A 73 27.51 -21.03 11.33
CA ARG A 73 26.77 -20.96 12.60
C ARG A 73 26.00 -19.66 12.79
N THR A 74 26.02 -18.76 11.82
CA THR A 74 25.24 -17.52 11.89
C THR A 74 23.76 -17.83 11.66
N PHE A 75 22.91 -17.43 12.63
CA PHE A 75 21.46 -17.53 12.51
C PHE A 75 20.92 -16.22 11.94
N GLU A 76 20.61 -16.21 10.65
CA GLU A 76 20.14 -15.04 9.92
C GLU A 76 18.62 -14.98 9.97
N VAL A 77 18.06 -14.13 10.84
CA VAL A 77 16.62 -13.97 10.97
C VAL A 77 16.10 -13.08 9.84
N LYS A 78 15.16 -13.59 9.05
CA LYS A 78 14.45 -12.85 8.02
C LYS A 78 13.16 -12.25 8.57
N GLU A 79 12.39 -13.06 9.31
CA GLU A 79 11.09 -12.69 9.85
C GLU A 79 10.81 -13.46 11.14
N TRP A 80 9.79 -13.03 11.89
CA TRP A 80 9.30 -13.70 13.09
C TRP A 80 7.79 -13.56 13.23
N SER A 81 7.16 -14.37 14.10
CA SER A 81 5.73 -14.25 14.41
C SER A 81 5.46 -12.88 15.05
N LYS A 82 4.49 -12.16 14.51
CA LYS A 82 4.08 -10.83 14.97
C LYS A 82 2.61 -10.86 15.32
N GLU A 83 2.19 -9.92 16.16
CA GLU A 83 0.78 -9.69 16.44
C GLU A 83 -0.02 -9.54 15.14
N PRO A 84 -1.06 -10.38 14.93
CA PRO A 84 -1.80 -10.36 13.70
C PRO A 84 -2.82 -9.23 13.65
N ARG A 85 -3.16 -8.83 12.43
CA ARG A 85 -4.11 -7.76 12.12
C ARG A 85 -5.20 -8.28 11.19
N PRO A 86 -6.37 -7.60 11.14
CA PRO A 86 -7.40 -7.92 10.17
C PRO A 86 -6.86 -7.97 8.75
N ALA A 87 -7.13 -9.08 8.06
CA ALA A 87 -6.59 -9.33 6.73
C ALA A 87 -7.53 -8.88 5.61
N SER A 88 -6.94 -8.54 4.47
CA SER A 88 -7.70 -8.33 3.24
C SER A 88 -7.79 -9.61 2.42
N LEU A 89 -8.95 -9.83 1.78
CA LEU A 89 -9.12 -10.92 0.83
C LEU A 89 -8.18 -10.74 -0.37
N ASN A 90 -7.47 -11.82 -0.71
CA ASN A 90 -6.85 -11.90 -2.02
C ASN A 90 -7.95 -11.97 -3.09
N GLN A 91 -7.80 -11.22 -4.18
CA GLN A 91 -8.79 -11.15 -5.25
C GLN A 91 -9.08 -12.53 -5.87
N GLN A 92 -8.10 -13.44 -5.88
CA GLN A 92 -8.24 -14.80 -6.40
C GLN A 92 -9.15 -15.68 -5.53
N PHE A 93 -9.24 -15.41 -4.21
CA PHE A 93 -10.14 -16.14 -3.32
C PHE A 93 -11.61 -15.88 -3.62
N ILE A 94 -11.96 -14.69 -4.09
CA ILE A 94 -13.34 -14.21 -4.22
C ILE A 94 -14.18 -15.10 -5.15
N PRO A 95 -13.76 -15.42 -6.39
CA PRO A 95 -14.51 -16.33 -7.25
C PRO A 95 -14.60 -17.76 -6.69
N VAL A 96 -13.58 -18.21 -5.97
CA VAL A 96 -13.57 -19.55 -5.31
C VAL A 96 -14.55 -19.59 -4.16
N LEU A 97 -14.57 -18.55 -3.30
CA LEU A 97 -15.52 -18.43 -2.19
C LEU A 97 -16.98 -18.46 -2.70
N GLU A 98 -17.28 -17.69 -3.76
CA GLU A 98 -18.63 -17.70 -4.36
C GLU A 98 -18.98 -19.06 -4.96
N ALA A 99 -18.06 -19.67 -5.71
CA ALA A 99 -18.29 -20.97 -6.36
C ALA A 99 -18.42 -22.15 -5.38
N ARG A 100 -17.81 -22.05 -4.19
CA ARG A 100 -17.87 -23.07 -3.14
C ARG A 100 -18.88 -22.74 -2.05
N ALA A 101 -19.64 -21.65 -2.20
CA ALA A 101 -20.69 -21.30 -1.25
C ALA A 101 -21.90 -22.25 -1.36
N ILE A 102 -22.48 -22.60 -0.20
CA ILE A 102 -23.78 -23.29 -0.13
C ILE A 102 -24.85 -22.42 -0.78
N ASN A 103 -24.82 -21.11 -0.50
CA ASN A 103 -25.63 -20.08 -1.14
C ASN A 103 -24.71 -18.99 -1.74
N PRO A 104 -24.47 -19.01 -3.08
CA PRO A 104 -23.61 -18.03 -3.74
C PRO A 104 -24.10 -16.60 -3.59
N TYR A 105 -25.40 -16.35 -3.57
CA TYR A 105 -25.95 -15.01 -3.39
C TYR A 105 -25.64 -14.44 -2.00
N LYS A 106 -25.82 -15.26 -0.95
CA LYS A 106 -25.46 -14.87 0.41
C LYS A 106 -23.95 -14.56 0.52
N MET A 107 -23.09 -15.39 -0.09
CA MET A 107 -21.64 -15.12 -0.11
C MET A 107 -21.32 -13.80 -0.80
N ARG A 108 -21.93 -13.55 -1.95
CA ARG A 108 -21.78 -12.27 -2.70
C ARG A 108 -22.21 -11.07 -1.85
N ASP A 109 -23.33 -11.20 -1.13
CA ASP A 109 -23.84 -10.12 -0.27
C ASP A 109 -22.91 -9.86 0.91
N THR A 110 -22.38 -10.90 1.56
CA THR A 110 -21.41 -10.78 2.67
C THR A 110 -20.12 -10.11 2.22
N ILE A 111 -19.52 -10.57 1.10
CA ILE A 111 -18.31 -9.95 0.55
C ILE A 111 -18.58 -8.49 0.12
N SER A 112 -19.76 -8.21 -0.44
CA SER A 112 -20.17 -6.84 -0.80
C SER A 112 -20.30 -5.94 0.43
N ALA A 113 -20.81 -6.47 1.54
CA ALA A 113 -20.92 -5.73 2.80
C ALA A 113 -19.54 -5.38 3.37
N HIS A 114 -18.57 -6.31 3.33
CA HIS A 114 -17.19 -6.02 3.75
C HIS A 114 -16.54 -4.96 2.85
N LEU A 115 -16.65 -5.05 1.53
CA LEU A 115 -16.14 -4.02 0.61
C LEU A 115 -16.75 -2.67 0.90
N ARG A 116 -18.08 -2.60 1.05
CA ARG A 116 -18.80 -1.37 1.33
C ARG A 116 -18.35 -0.74 2.64
N ARG A 117 -18.21 -1.53 3.71
CA ARG A 117 -17.75 -1.07 5.03
C ARG A 117 -16.36 -0.45 4.93
N GLY A 118 -15.37 -1.16 4.38
CA GLY A 118 -14.01 -0.65 4.23
C GLY A 118 -13.94 0.63 3.39
N LEU A 119 -14.71 0.72 2.31
CA LEU A 119 -14.80 1.95 1.50
C LEU A 119 -15.40 3.12 2.30
N LEU A 120 -16.46 2.89 3.07
CA LEU A 120 -17.08 3.93 3.89
C LEU A 120 -16.16 4.39 5.02
N GLU A 121 -15.44 3.51 5.67
CA GLU A 121 -14.45 3.83 6.71
C GLU A 121 -13.32 4.69 6.16
N GLU A 122 -12.73 4.31 5.04
CA GLU A 122 -11.66 5.06 4.37
C GLU A 122 -12.14 6.46 3.92
N LEU A 123 -13.34 6.54 3.32
CA LEU A 123 -13.91 7.80 2.86
C LEU A 123 -14.42 8.69 4.02
N ALA A 124 -14.83 8.09 5.14
CA ALA A 124 -15.16 8.81 6.36
C ALA A 124 -13.89 9.37 7.02
N ALA A 125 -12.82 8.59 7.12
CA ALA A 125 -11.52 9.05 7.63
C ALA A 125 -11.00 10.25 6.84
N GLN A 126 -11.12 10.21 5.51
CA GLN A 126 -10.79 11.33 4.63
C GLN A 126 -11.58 12.60 4.96
N ARG A 127 -12.89 12.46 5.19
CA ARG A 127 -13.76 13.60 5.56
C ARG A 127 -13.42 14.15 6.92
N THR A 128 -13.14 13.29 7.90
CA THR A 128 -12.75 13.69 9.26
C THR A 128 -11.42 14.42 9.26
N ALA A 129 -10.44 13.92 8.50
CA ALA A 129 -9.13 14.57 8.38
C ALA A 129 -9.22 16.03 7.91
N MET A 130 -10.23 16.37 7.12
CA MET A 130 -10.44 17.73 6.62
C MET A 130 -10.83 18.74 7.72
N GLU A 131 -11.30 18.28 8.87
CA GLU A 131 -11.70 19.13 9.98
C GLU A 131 -10.52 19.83 10.65
N ASP A 132 -9.33 19.23 10.58
CA ASP A 132 -8.11 19.72 11.20
C ASP A 132 -6.92 19.70 10.22
N SER A 133 -6.13 20.77 10.19
CA SER A 133 -5.00 20.90 9.28
C SER A 133 -3.91 19.85 9.53
N ALA A 134 -3.68 19.46 10.78
CA ALA A 134 -2.66 18.47 11.12
C ALA A 134 -3.10 17.04 10.74
N GLU A 135 -4.38 16.72 10.97
CA GLU A 135 -4.96 15.45 10.53
C GLU A 135 -4.97 15.33 9.00
N LEU A 136 -5.34 16.41 8.30
CA LEU A 136 -5.27 16.44 6.84
C LEU A 136 -3.83 16.29 6.33
N ARG A 137 -2.87 16.91 7.03
CA ARG A 137 -1.45 16.77 6.70
C ARG A 137 -0.96 15.33 6.87
N LEU A 138 -1.42 14.64 7.92
CA LEU A 138 -1.13 13.23 8.16
C LEU A 138 -1.79 12.34 7.09
N TRP A 139 -3.07 12.56 6.79
CA TRP A 139 -3.80 11.82 5.76
C TRP A 139 -3.13 11.92 4.38
N LEU A 140 -2.64 13.11 4.00
CA LEU A 140 -1.90 13.32 2.75
C LEU A 140 -0.62 12.46 2.67
N GLN A 141 0.00 12.22 3.80
CA GLN A 141 1.20 11.39 3.88
C GLN A 141 0.87 9.89 3.83
N GLN A 142 -0.19 9.44 4.50
CA GLN A 142 -0.60 8.03 4.57
C GLN A 142 -1.35 7.58 3.31
N GLY A 143 -2.12 8.45 2.69
CA GLY A 143 -2.97 8.14 1.52
C GLY A 143 -2.24 8.12 0.17
N GLY A 144 -0.93 8.06 0.17
CA GLY A 144 -0.15 8.07 -1.05
C GLY A 144 0.22 6.67 -1.52
N GLY A 145 -0.58 6.02 -2.34
CA GLY A 145 -0.10 4.98 -3.25
C GLY A 145 0.85 5.53 -4.32
N SER A 146 1.77 6.40 -3.94
CA SER A 146 2.95 6.73 -4.74
C SER A 146 4.02 5.78 -4.26
N LYS A 147 4.47 4.88 -5.15
CA LYS A 147 5.76 4.20 -4.97
C LYS A 147 6.75 5.22 -4.43
N PRO A 148 7.60 4.89 -3.46
CA PRO A 148 8.72 5.75 -3.13
C PRO A 148 9.42 6.00 -4.46
N GLU A 149 9.32 7.24 -4.97
CA GLU A 149 10.12 7.65 -6.12
C GLU A 149 11.55 7.28 -5.72
N GLY A 150 12.19 6.44 -6.53
CA GLY A 150 13.50 5.88 -6.22
C GLY A 150 14.47 6.96 -5.76
N LEU A 151 15.55 6.63 -5.13
CA LEU A 151 16.61 7.39 -4.44
C LEU A 151 16.87 8.85 -4.90
N ASP A 152 16.18 9.33 -5.93
CA ASP A 152 16.21 10.71 -6.41
C ASP A 152 15.12 11.53 -5.72
N ASN A 153 15.42 11.98 -4.50
CA ASN A 153 14.60 12.87 -3.68
C ASN A 153 14.47 14.30 -4.26
N SER A 154 14.70 14.50 -5.55
CA SER A 154 14.53 15.78 -6.20
C SER A 154 13.04 16.11 -6.33
N MET A 155 12.60 17.11 -5.59
CA MET A 155 11.23 17.60 -5.69
C MET A 155 11.05 18.32 -7.04
N ALA A 156 10.32 17.69 -7.96
CA ALA A 156 9.97 18.33 -9.24
C ALA A 156 9.00 19.49 -8.99
N PHE A 157 9.31 20.65 -9.60
CA PHE A 157 8.50 21.87 -9.51
C PHE A 157 7.73 22.13 -10.80
N LEU A 158 6.57 22.74 -10.66
CA LEU A 158 5.74 23.23 -11.76
C LEU A 158 5.42 24.71 -11.51
N GLY A 159 6.21 25.57 -12.08
CA GLY A 159 6.29 26.98 -11.66
C GLY A 159 7.00 27.09 -10.31
N CYS A 160 6.42 27.81 -9.37
CA CYS A 160 7.00 28.03 -8.03
C CYS A 160 6.54 27.02 -6.96
N LEU A 161 5.62 26.11 -7.29
CA LEU A 161 5.11 25.09 -6.37
C LEU A 161 5.51 23.68 -6.83
N PRO A 162 5.49 22.69 -5.92
CA PRO A 162 5.69 21.30 -6.30
C PRO A 162 4.76 20.87 -7.44
N ARG A 163 5.23 19.93 -8.26
CA ARG A 163 4.41 19.35 -9.35
C ARG A 163 3.29 18.50 -8.80
N ASP A 164 3.57 17.73 -7.75
CA ASP A 164 2.60 16.85 -7.07
C ASP A 164 1.56 17.67 -6.29
N PRO A 165 0.26 17.55 -6.60
CA PRO A 165 -0.81 18.26 -5.90
C PRO A 165 -0.83 17.99 -4.38
N LYS A 166 -0.47 16.78 -3.92
CA LYS A 166 -0.41 16.46 -2.48
C LYS A 166 0.67 17.26 -1.78
N LYS A 167 1.84 17.40 -2.40
CA LYS A 167 2.92 18.25 -1.88
C LYS A 167 2.52 19.73 -1.88
N VAL A 168 1.76 20.19 -2.89
CA VAL A 168 1.19 21.55 -2.90
C VAL A 168 0.25 21.74 -1.71
N MET A 169 -0.67 20.80 -1.48
CA MET A 169 -1.59 20.87 -0.34
C MET A 169 -0.83 20.91 0.99
N ALA A 170 0.24 20.10 1.13
CA ALA A 170 1.09 20.14 2.32
C ALA A 170 1.72 21.50 2.56
N VAL A 171 2.30 22.13 1.52
CA VAL A 171 2.87 23.50 1.59
C VAL A 171 1.81 24.52 2.02
N LEU A 172 0.61 24.44 1.47
CA LEU A 172 -0.49 25.34 1.82
C LEU A 172 -0.95 25.16 3.27
N LEU A 173 -1.13 23.94 3.73
CA LEU A 173 -1.50 23.63 5.11
C LEU A 173 -0.45 24.12 6.10
N ASP A 174 0.82 23.84 5.83
CA ASP A 174 1.96 24.28 6.67
C ASP A 174 2.10 25.80 6.69
N SER A 175 1.58 26.51 5.68
CA SER A 175 1.53 27.98 5.61
C SER A 175 0.30 28.58 6.30
N GLY A 176 -0.61 27.77 6.86
CA GLY A 176 -1.78 28.24 7.59
C GLY A 176 -3.04 28.42 6.73
N PHE A 177 -3.09 27.88 5.51
CA PHE A 177 -4.34 27.76 4.78
C PHE A 177 -5.16 26.61 5.30
N HIS A 178 -6.48 26.73 5.22
CA HIS A 178 -7.40 25.67 5.62
C HIS A 178 -8.45 25.42 4.52
N PRO A 179 -8.85 24.15 4.24
CA PRO A 179 -9.86 23.84 3.22
C PRO A 179 -11.22 24.49 3.46
N LYS A 180 -11.55 24.79 4.74
CA LYS A 180 -12.81 25.46 5.12
C LYS A 180 -12.87 26.92 4.62
N SER A 181 -11.74 27.57 4.40
CA SER A 181 -11.68 28.99 4.02
C SER A 181 -11.02 29.23 2.64
N CYS A 182 -10.05 28.40 2.27
CA CYS A 182 -9.31 28.56 1.02
C CYS A 182 -9.87 27.67 -0.09
N LYS A 183 -10.56 28.27 -1.06
CA LYS A 183 -11.21 27.55 -2.15
C LYS A 183 -10.23 26.81 -3.05
N TYR A 184 -9.04 27.36 -3.29
CA TYR A 184 -8.00 26.68 -4.07
C TYR A 184 -7.55 25.36 -3.40
N LEU A 185 -7.28 25.41 -2.08
CA LEU A 185 -6.92 24.20 -1.33
C LEU A 185 -8.10 23.20 -1.28
N GLN A 186 -9.32 23.70 -1.16
CA GLN A 186 -10.53 22.87 -1.20
C GLN A 186 -10.70 22.13 -2.54
N ASP A 187 -10.38 22.80 -3.65
CA ASP A 187 -10.45 22.20 -4.99
C ASP A 187 -9.38 21.11 -5.17
N LEU A 188 -8.14 21.38 -4.72
CA LEU A 188 -7.07 20.35 -4.70
C LEU A 188 -7.46 19.14 -3.86
N PHE A 189 -8.02 19.37 -2.66
CA PHE A 189 -8.49 18.28 -1.80
C PHE A 189 -9.60 17.47 -2.48
N ARG A 190 -10.58 18.12 -3.10
CA ARG A 190 -11.65 17.42 -3.83
C ARG A 190 -11.10 16.54 -4.95
N ASP A 191 -10.11 17.02 -5.68
CA ASP A 191 -9.50 16.25 -6.77
C ASP A 191 -8.67 15.08 -6.21
N ALA A 192 -7.87 15.29 -5.16
CA ALA A 192 -7.17 14.22 -4.44
C ALA A 192 -8.14 13.16 -3.87
N ALA A 193 -9.30 13.59 -3.37
CA ALA A 193 -10.34 12.69 -2.89
C ALA A 193 -10.92 11.81 -4.01
N ARG A 194 -11.10 12.36 -5.19
CA ARG A 194 -11.55 11.60 -6.38
C ARG A 194 -10.50 10.60 -6.84
N ASP A 195 -9.23 11.02 -6.88
CA ASP A 195 -8.12 10.15 -7.27
C ASP A 195 -7.99 8.98 -6.27
N ARG A 196 -8.08 9.25 -4.97
CA ARG A 196 -8.08 8.21 -3.94
C ARG A 196 -9.26 7.26 -4.11
N ALA A 197 -10.46 7.76 -4.34
CA ALA A 197 -11.65 6.95 -4.57
C ALA A 197 -11.51 6.07 -5.82
N ALA A 198 -10.94 6.60 -6.90
CA ALA A 198 -10.64 5.83 -8.12
C ALA A 198 -9.62 4.71 -7.83
N PHE A 199 -8.58 5.01 -7.06
CA PHE A 199 -7.60 4.02 -6.62
C PHE A 199 -8.24 2.91 -5.77
N LEU A 200 -9.05 3.25 -4.76
CA LEU A 200 -9.76 2.28 -3.91
C LEU A 200 -10.66 1.36 -4.74
N LYS A 201 -11.37 1.94 -5.73
CA LYS A 201 -12.19 1.18 -6.67
C LYS A 201 -11.35 0.22 -7.53
N ALA A 202 -10.20 0.66 -8.02
CA ALA A 202 -9.31 -0.17 -8.84
C ALA A 202 -8.69 -1.33 -8.03
N LYS A 203 -8.25 -1.06 -6.80
CA LYS A 203 -7.62 -2.06 -5.93
C LYS A 203 -8.63 -3.06 -5.37
N MET A 204 -9.89 -2.67 -5.14
CA MET A 204 -10.92 -3.52 -4.51
C MET A 204 -10.41 -4.24 -3.25
N LYS A 205 -9.70 -3.52 -2.38
CA LYS A 205 -9.20 -4.08 -1.11
C LYS A 205 -10.40 -4.36 -0.19
N ILE A 206 -10.64 -5.64 0.12
CA ILE A 206 -11.76 -6.09 0.96
C ILE A 206 -11.20 -6.61 2.26
N CYS A 207 -11.21 -5.79 3.30
CA CYS A 207 -10.83 -6.21 4.63
C CYS A 207 -11.97 -7.05 5.25
N VAL A 208 -11.63 -8.24 5.75
CA VAL A 208 -12.52 -9.08 6.56
C VAL A 208 -12.05 -8.98 8.01
N PRO A 209 -12.76 -8.29 8.90
CA PRO A 209 -12.29 -8.06 10.27
C PRO A 209 -11.96 -9.34 11.03
N CYS A 210 -12.79 -10.36 10.89
CA CYS A 210 -12.57 -11.67 11.50
C CYS A 210 -11.66 -12.55 10.61
N SER A 211 -10.48 -12.04 10.24
CA SER A 211 -9.46 -12.80 9.51
C SER A 211 -8.06 -12.26 9.77
N ALA A 212 -7.03 -13.08 9.59
CA ALA A 212 -5.63 -12.69 9.70
C ALA A 212 -4.74 -13.53 8.78
N TYR A 213 -3.55 -12.99 8.42
CA TYR A 213 -2.47 -13.78 7.83
C TYR A 213 -1.52 -14.24 8.93
N LEU A 214 -1.36 -15.55 9.07
CA LEU A 214 -0.55 -16.19 10.10
C LEU A 214 0.53 -17.08 9.47
N LEU A 215 1.73 -17.08 10.04
CA LEU A 215 2.79 -18.02 9.67
C LEU A 215 2.32 -19.45 9.94
N MET A 216 2.54 -20.35 8.98
CA MET A 216 2.18 -21.76 9.10
C MET A 216 3.26 -22.53 9.86
N VAL A 217 2.88 -23.23 10.90
CA VAL A 217 3.76 -24.08 11.69
C VAL A 217 3.11 -25.45 11.98
N VAL A 218 3.89 -26.42 12.47
CA VAL A 218 3.39 -27.78 12.71
C VAL A 218 3.29 -28.11 14.19
N ASP A 219 2.41 -29.02 14.51
CA ASP A 219 2.27 -29.63 15.83
C ASP A 219 3.29 -30.77 16.02
N PHE A 220 4.46 -30.46 16.62
CA PHE A 220 5.47 -31.46 16.97
C PHE A 220 4.99 -32.43 18.09
N SER A 221 3.97 -32.04 18.86
CA SER A 221 3.41 -32.88 19.91
C SER A 221 2.42 -33.94 19.38
N SER A 222 2.01 -33.83 18.10
CA SER A 222 1.05 -34.72 17.44
C SER A 222 -0.29 -34.84 18.17
N THR A 223 -0.73 -33.78 18.83
CA THR A 223 -2.00 -33.75 19.59
C THR A 223 -3.20 -33.35 18.74
N LEU A 224 -2.98 -32.71 17.57
CA LEU A 224 -4.03 -32.35 16.62
C LEU A 224 -4.41 -33.54 15.73
N GLU A 225 -5.70 -33.68 15.43
CA GLU A 225 -6.19 -34.60 14.40
C GLU A 225 -6.05 -33.99 12.99
N GLU A 226 -6.23 -34.76 11.90
CA GLU A 226 -5.93 -34.38 10.52
C GLU A 226 -6.60 -33.06 10.09
N ASP A 227 -7.87 -32.88 10.52
CA ASP A 227 -8.67 -31.69 10.16
C ASP A 227 -8.72 -30.63 11.29
N GLU A 228 -7.84 -30.74 12.28
CA GLU A 228 -7.75 -29.79 13.39
C GLU A 228 -6.56 -28.86 13.24
N VAL A 229 -6.79 -27.61 13.61
CA VAL A 229 -5.75 -26.58 13.71
C VAL A 229 -5.81 -25.90 15.08
N HIS A 230 -4.70 -25.27 15.48
CA HIS A 230 -4.68 -24.44 16.70
C HIS A 230 -4.28 -23.00 16.33
N VAL A 231 -5.02 -22.02 16.85
CA VAL A 231 -4.75 -20.59 16.68
C VAL A 231 -4.93 -19.87 18.00
N SER A 232 -3.89 -19.19 18.45
CA SER A 232 -3.95 -18.31 19.62
C SER A 232 -3.16 -17.04 19.37
N PHE A 233 -3.55 -15.96 20.04
CA PHE A 233 -2.97 -14.63 19.89
C PHE A 233 -2.17 -14.21 21.13
N SER A 234 -1.13 -13.41 20.96
CA SER A 234 -0.33 -12.84 22.05
C SER A 234 -1.13 -11.83 22.85
N THR A 235 -1.93 -11.02 22.16
CA THR A 235 -2.86 -10.03 22.72
C THR A 235 -4.31 -10.39 22.36
N LYS A 236 -5.28 -9.62 22.85
CA LYS A 236 -6.68 -9.78 22.44
C LYS A 236 -6.84 -9.28 21.02
N PHE A 237 -7.19 -10.18 20.11
CA PHE A 237 -7.63 -9.78 18.77
C PHE A 237 -9.02 -9.17 18.88
N GLN A 238 -9.10 -7.86 18.72
CA GLN A 238 -10.32 -7.11 18.96
C GLN A 238 -10.85 -6.50 17.66
N VAL A 239 -12.02 -6.97 17.25
CA VAL A 239 -12.79 -6.45 16.10
C VAL A 239 -14.27 -6.52 16.45
N ASP A 240 -15.13 -5.91 15.63
CA ASP A 240 -16.58 -6.01 15.81
C ASP A 240 -17.05 -7.47 15.84
N GLY A 241 -17.66 -7.88 16.93
CA GLY A 241 -18.18 -9.23 17.13
C GLY A 241 -17.15 -10.26 17.61
N PHE A 242 -15.87 -9.90 17.79
CA PHE A 242 -14.86 -10.82 18.34
C PHE A 242 -13.82 -10.07 19.20
N CYS A 243 -13.59 -10.56 20.43
CA CYS A 243 -12.57 -10.01 21.34
C CYS A 243 -12.03 -11.15 22.22
N ASP A 244 -11.01 -11.86 21.73
CA ASP A 244 -10.40 -12.98 22.46
C ASP A 244 -8.92 -13.16 22.07
N THR A 245 -8.20 -13.94 22.89
CA THR A 245 -6.82 -14.38 22.63
C THR A 245 -6.74 -15.79 22.03
N LEU A 246 -7.88 -16.44 21.81
CA LEU A 246 -7.95 -17.84 21.37
C LEU A 246 -9.15 -18.05 20.47
N LEU A 247 -8.94 -18.72 19.36
CA LEU A 247 -10.02 -19.33 18.58
C LEU A 247 -10.24 -20.75 19.11
N GLU A 248 -11.44 -21.09 19.58
CA GLU A 248 -11.73 -22.42 20.12
C GLU A 248 -13.15 -22.87 19.78
N GLY A 249 -13.27 -24.13 19.38
CA GLY A 249 -14.56 -24.79 19.16
C GLY A 249 -15.34 -24.29 17.95
N MET A 250 -14.70 -23.56 17.04
CA MET A 250 -15.29 -23.04 15.80
C MET A 250 -14.58 -23.60 14.58
N ASP A 251 -15.26 -23.54 13.46
CA ASP A 251 -14.64 -23.78 12.16
C ASP A 251 -14.05 -22.48 11.61
N VAL A 252 -12.96 -22.60 10.86
CA VAL A 252 -12.32 -21.49 10.15
C VAL A 252 -12.03 -21.88 8.71
N LEU A 253 -11.94 -20.90 7.82
CA LEU A 253 -11.36 -21.12 6.51
C LEU A 253 -9.87 -20.84 6.58
N VAL A 254 -9.09 -21.68 5.93
CA VAL A 254 -7.65 -21.47 5.71
C VAL A 254 -7.35 -21.51 4.23
N ALA A 255 -6.52 -20.59 3.76
CA ALA A 255 -6.08 -20.49 2.37
C ALA A 255 -4.68 -19.90 2.29
N ARG A 256 -3.94 -20.25 1.25
CA ARG A 256 -2.65 -19.64 0.93
C ARG A 256 -2.75 -18.91 -0.42
N ALA A 257 -2.15 -17.75 -0.52
CA ALA A 257 -2.01 -17.05 -1.80
C ALA A 257 -0.73 -17.54 -2.53
N PRO A 258 -0.79 -17.75 -3.86
CA PRO A 258 -1.97 -17.68 -4.72
C PRO A 258 -2.90 -18.90 -4.57
N SER A 259 -4.21 -18.70 -4.70
CA SER A 259 -5.20 -19.79 -4.70
C SER A 259 -5.85 -19.88 -6.07
N HIS A 260 -5.61 -20.97 -6.75
CA HIS A 260 -6.07 -21.19 -8.11
C HIS A 260 -7.10 -22.29 -8.24
N LEU A 261 -7.10 -23.24 -7.30
CA LEU A 261 -7.99 -24.39 -7.26
C LEU A 261 -9.10 -24.20 -6.22
N PRO A 262 -10.30 -24.75 -6.44
CA PRO A 262 -11.36 -24.77 -5.43
C PRO A 262 -10.95 -25.46 -4.12
N SER A 263 -9.99 -26.38 -4.18
CA SER A 263 -9.43 -27.09 -3.02
C SER A 263 -8.37 -26.30 -2.25
N ASP A 264 -7.91 -25.16 -2.74
CA ASP A 264 -6.89 -24.35 -2.07
C ASP A 264 -7.45 -23.56 -0.87
N ILE A 265 -8.77 -23.55 -0.69
CA ILE A 265 -9.44 -23.03 0.49
C ILE A 265 -10.08 -24.21 1.23
N GLN A 266 -9.72 -24.38 2.50
CA GLN A 266 -10.19 -25.47 3.35
C GLN A 266 -10.91 -24.95 4.58
N ARG A 267 -12.07 -25.52 4.91
CA ARG A 267 -12.76 -25.33 6.17
C ARG A 267 -12.26 -26.40 7.14
N VAL A 268 -11.70 -25.99 8.26
CA VAL A 268 -11.08 -26.83 9.28
C VAL A 268 -11.53 -26.39 10.66
N LYS A 269 -11.39 -27.29 11.65
CA LYS A 269 -11.82 -27.04 13.02
C LYS A 269 -10.69 -26.51 13.87
N VAL A 270 -10.94 -25.42 14.59
CA VAL A 270 -9.99 -24.89 15.58
C VAL A 270 -10.23 -25.58 16.95
N VAL A 271 -9.15 -26.09 17.51
CA VAL A 271 -9.14 -26.69 18.85
C VAL A 271 -8.01 -26.11 19.70
N SER A 272 -8.27 -25.99 21.00
CA SER A 272 -7.24 -25.62 21.97
C SER A 272 -6.61 -26.87 22.57
N ARG A 273 -5.28 -26.96 22.51
CA ARG A 273 -4.51 -28.01 23.17
C ARG A 273 -3.52 -27.35 24.14
N PRO A 274 -3.43 -27.80 25.41
CA PRO A 274 -2.52 -27.22 26.40
C PRO A 274 -1.07 -27.17 25.93
N GLN A 275 -0.64 -28.20 25.19
CA GLN A 275 0.71 -28.35 24.64
C GLN A 275 1.06 -27.28 23.60
N LEU A 276 0.07 -26.68 22.92
CA LEU A 276 0.25 -25.74 21.82
C LEU A 276 0.03 -24.27 22.24
N ARG A 277 -0.43 -24.00 23.46
CA ARG A 277 -0.77 -22.63 23.92
C ARG A 277 0.39 -21.64 23.96
N HIS A 278 1.64 -22.13 23.92
CA HIS A 278 2.82 -21.29 23.84
C HIS A 278 3.10 -20.78 22.42
N LEU A 279 2.50 -21.40 21.40
CA LEU A 279 2.61 -20.99 20.00
C LEU A 279 1.52 -19.95 19.71
N LYS A 280 1.93 -18.67 19.72
CA LYS A 280 1.03 -17.53 19.54
C LYS A 280 1.31 -16.81 18.22
N ASP A 281 0.28 -16.17 17.66
CA ASP A 281 0.37 -15.39 16.41
C ASP A 281 0.83 -16.22 15.21
N VAL A 282 0.52 -17.49 15.24
CA VAL A 282 0.77 -18.50 14.19
C VAL A 282 -0.44 -19.43 14.07
N ILE A 283 -0.53 -20.13 12.94
CA ILE A 283 -1.47 -21.23 12.79
C ILE A 283 -0.70 -22.55 12.84
N VAL A 284 -1.14 -23.45 13.74
CA VAL A 284 -0.50 -24.76 13.95
C VAL A 284 -1.30 -25.83 13.23
N PHE A 285 -0.65 -26.54 12.34
CA PHE A 285 -1.23 -27.64 11.56
C PHE A 285 -0.85 -29.00 12.10
N SER A 286 -1.77 -29.95 11.94
CA SER A 286 -1.53 -31.34 12.29
C SER A 286 -0.40 -31.96 11.46
N THR A 287 0.36 -32.85 12.09
CA THR A 287 1.35 -33.72 11.41
C THR A 287 0.76 -35.07 10.97
N LYS A 288 -0.49 -35.33 11.28
CA LYS A 288 -1.22 -36.57 10.90
C LYS A 288 -1.80 -36.43 9.48
N GLY A 289 -2.20 -37.57 8.91
CA GLY A 289 -2.80 -37.64 7.59
C GLY A 289 -1.84 -38.10 6.49
N ARG A 290 -2.37 -38.28 5.26
CA ARG A 290 -1.59 -38.75 4.10
C ARG A 290 -0.80 -37.60 3.43
N SER A 291 -1.36 -36.39 3.41
CA SER A 291 -0.74 -35.17 2.94
C SER A 291 -0.88 -34.08 4.00
N SER A 292 0.08 -33.16 4.08
CA SER A 292 -0.03 -32.03 5.00
C SER A 292 -1.16 -31.11 4.59
N LEU A 293 -1.78 -30.42 5.56
CA LEU A 293 -2.77 -29.40 5.23
C LEU A 293 -2.14 -28.25 4.45
N ALA A 294 -0.87 -27.90 4.72
CA ALA A 294 -0.14 -26.88 3.96
C ALA A 294 -0.04 -27.25 2.46
N ASP A 295 0.26 -28.48 2.13
CA ASP A 295 0.32 -28.98 0.74
C ASP A 295 -1.05 -28.86 0.04
N LYS A 296 -2.16 -29.13 0.77
CA LYS A 296 -3.53 -28.91 0.27
C LYS A 296 -3.83 -27.44 -0.04
N LEU A 297 -3.12 -26.50 0.57
CA LEU A 297 -3.24 -25.05 0.37
C LEU A 297 -2.27 -24.58 -0.71
N SER A 298 -2.56 -24.91 -1.96
CA SER A 298 -1.75 -24.48 -3.13
C SER A 298 -0.27 -24.88 -3.04
N GLY A 299 0.02 -26.10 -2.54
CA GLY A 299 1.38 -26.60 -2.43
C GLY A 299 2.25 -25.85 -1.43
N GLY A 300 1.67 -25.35 -0.34
CA GLY A 300 2.40 -24.65 0.72
C GLY A 300 3.32 -25.56 1.53
N ASP A 301 4.36 -24.98 2.09
CA ASP A 301 5.27 -25.61 3.05
C ASP A 301 5.38 -24.79 4.35
N TYR A 302 6.22 -25.24 5.28
CA TYR A 302 6.41 -24.56 6.56
C TYR A 302 7.74 -23.80 6.62
N ASP A 303 8.24 -23.30 5.49
CA ASP A 303 9.51 -22.57 5.41
C ASP A 303 9.39 -21.05 5.57
N GLY A 304 8.18 -20.59 5.91
CA GLY A 304 7.84 -19.18 6.08
C GLY A 304 6.56 -18.75 5.38
N ASP A 305 5.84 -19.70 4.80
CA ASP A 305 4.53 -19.47 4.20
C ASP A 305 3.49 -19.00 5.21
N ARG A 306 2.57 -18.15 4.76
CA ARG A 306 1.46 -17.64 5.57
C ARG A 306 0.14 -18.13 5.03
N ALA A 307 -0.75 -18.50 5.95
CA ALA A 307 -2.14 -18.80 5.63
C ALA A 307 -3.03 -17.60 5.98
N TRP A 308 -3.95 -17.28 5.11
CA TRP A 308 -5.13 -16.50 5.44
C TRP A 308 -6.06 -17.38 6.27
N VAL A 309 -6.36 -16.93 7.47
CA VAL A 309 -7.27 -17.61 8.41
C VAL A 309 -8.47 -16.73 8.61
N CYS A 310 -9.68 -17.25 8.35
CA CYS A 310 -10.92 -16.51 8.47
C CYS A 310 -11.90 -17.25 9.38
N TRP A 311 -12.42 -16.53 10.38
CA TRP A 311 -13.45 -16.99 11.31
C TRP A 311 -14.73 -16.14 11.25
N ASP A 312 -14.95 -15.39 10.16
CA ASP A 312 -16.22 -14.74 9.89
C ASP A 312 -17.31 -15.80 9.66
N GLN A 313 -18.29 -15.82 10.57
CA GLN A 313 -19.30 -16.89 10.57
C GLN A 313 -20.12 -16.93 9.28
N GLU A 314 -20.46 -15.79 8.70
CA GLU A 314 -21.25 -15.74 7.48
C GLU A 314 -20.51 -16.33 6.27
N ILE A 315 -19.19 -16.16 6.23
CA ILE A 315 -18.32 -16.74 5.20
C ILE A 315 -18.09 -18.22 5.48
N VAL A 316 -17.71 -18.57 6.72
CA VAL A 316 -17.31 -19.94 7.10
C VAL A 316 -18.48 -20.92 7.01
N GLU A 317 -19.64 -20.59 7.58
CA GLU A 317 -20.81 -21.47 7.57
C GLU A 317 -21.39 -21.65 6.17
N ASN A 318 -21.19 -20.69 5.29
CA ASN A 318 -21.67 -20.73 3.91
C ASN A 318 -20.66 -21.37 2.93
N PHE A 319 -19.61 -22.01 3.41
CA PHE A 319 -18.55 -22.57 2.55
C PHE A 319 -18.48 -24.11 2.65
N CYS A 320 -18.26 -24.77 1.51
CA CYS A 320 -18.07 -26.22 1.39
C CYS A 320 -16.71 -26.55 0.78
N ASN A 321 -15.95 -27.43 1.44
CA ASN A 321 -14.68 -27.95 0.92
C ASN A 321 -14.84 -28.59 -0.46
N ALA A 322 -13.82 -28.46 -1.31
CA ALA A 322 -13.69 -29.20 -2.55
C ALA A 322 -12.66 -30.32 -2.39
N ALA A 323 -12.90 -31.41 -3.08
CA ALA A 323 -11.90 -32.48 -3.21
C ALA A 323 -10.70 -32.00 -4.05
N MET A 324 -9.51 -32.52 -3.74
CA MET A 324 -8.32 -32.30 -4.57
C MET A 324 -8.55 -32.87 -5.99
N PRO A 325 -8.12 -32.12 -7.03
CA PRO A 325 -8.24 -32.60 -8.40
C PRO A 325 -7.47 -33.90 -8.64
N GLY A 326 -8.05 -34.79 -9.44
CA GLY A 326 -7.44 -36.09 -9.78
C GLY A 326 -6.25 -35.94 -10.76
N ASP A 327 -5.57 -37.06 -10.95
CA ASP A 327 -4.40 -37.20 -11.85
C ASP A 327 -4.71 -36.86 -13.32
N ASP A 328 -5.97 -36.94 -13.73
CA ASP A 328 -6.45 -36.57 -15.07
C ASP A 328 -6.41 -35.08 -15.36
N THR A 329 -6.02 -34.27 -14.38
CA THR A 329 -5.78 -32.82 -14.51
C THR A 329 -4.31 -32.44 -14.28
N ASP A 330 -3.42 -33.41 -14.08
CA ASP A 330 -2.00 -33.16 -13.83
C ASP A 330 -1.23 -32.86 -15.13
N PRO A 331 -0.70 -31.64 -15.32
CA PRO A 331 -0.03 -31.27 -16.57
C PRO A 331 1.27 -32.06 -16.83
N GLU A 332 1.96 -32.54 -15.79
CA GLU A 332 3.13 -33.42 -15.93
C GLU A 332 2.70 -34.81 -16.44
N LYS A 333 1.68 -35.41 -15.83
CA LYS A 333 1.13 -36.72 -16.24
C LYS A 333 0.45 -36.67 -17.61
N LEU A 334 -0.10 -35.52 -17.99
CA LEU A 334 -0.67 -35.29 -19.32
C LEU A 334 0.40 -35.01 -20.40
N GLY A 335 1.68 -34.93 -20.02
CA GLY A 335 2.79 -34.73 -20.95
C GLY A 335 2.99 -33.26 -21.41
N HIS A 336 2.36 -32.31 -20.74
CA HIS A 336 2.46 -30.89 -21.07
C HIS A 336 3.72 -30.21 -20.50
N LEU A 337 4.36 -30.83 -19.50
CA LEU A 337 5.57 -30.32 -18.88
C LEU A 337 6.72 -31.31 -19.04
N ARG A 338 7.89 -30.78 -19.35
CA ARG A 338 9.14 -31.55 -19.39
C ARG A 338 9.99 -31.15 -18.17
N LYS A 339 10.66 -32.14 -17.57
CA LYS A 339 11.54 -31.91 -16.44
C LYS A 339 12.99 -32.13 -16.82
N LEU A 340 13.85 -31.16 -16.52
CA LEU A 340 15.28 -31.29 -16.67
C LEU A 340 15.83 -32.13 -15.52
N ASN A 341 15.92 -33.45 -15.72
CA ASN A 341 16.50 -34.37 -14.72
C ASN A 341 18.03 -34.33 -14.84
N ARG A 342 18.64 -33.23 -14.33
CA ARG A 342 20.09 -33.02 -14.37
C ARG A 342 20.65 -32.96 -12.96
N SER A 343 21.54 -33.86 -12.60
CA SER A 343 22.15 -33.94 -11.27
C SER A 343 23.64 -33.57 -11.31
N MET A 344 24.17 -33.08 -10.17
CA MET A 344 25.61 -32.86 -10.00
C MET A 344 26.42 -34.15 -10.21
N ALA A 345 25.87 -35.32 -9.85
CA ALA A 345 26.51 -36.60 -10.07
C ALA A 345 26.76 -36.87 -11.58
N GLN A 346 25.79 -36.54 -12.43
CA GLN A 346 25.95 -36.66 -13.90
C GLN A 346 26.98 -35.68 -14.44
N ILE A 347 26.99 -34.43 -13.93
CA ILE A 347 28.02 -33.44 -14.33
C ILE A 347 29.41 -33.91 -13.94
N ARG A 348 29.58 -34.51 -12.74
CA ARG A 348 30.86 -35.09 -12.29
C ARG A 348 31.30 -36.32 -13.10
N GLN A 349 30.38 -37.06 -13.70
CA GLN A 349 30.71 -38.15 -14.61
C GLN A 349 31.19 -37.67 -15.98
N GLU A 350 30.73 -36.50 -16.41
CA GLU A 350 31.05 -35.93 -17.72
C GLU A 350 32.32 -35.07 -17.71
N GLU A 351 32.64 -34.47 -16.58
CA GLU A 351 33.79 -33.57 -16.41
C GLU A 351 34.71 -34.06 -15.29
N THR A 352 36.01 -33.95 -15.51
CA THR A 352 37.05 -34.27 -14.55
C THR A 352 37.66 -32.98 -13.96
N GLY A 353 37.69 -32.90 -12.60
CA GLY A 353 38.21 -31.76 -11.85
C GLY A 353 37.15 -30.78 -11.46
N ASP A 354 37.22 -30.34 -10.21
CA ASP A 354 36.18 -29.53 -9.56
C ASP A 354 35.90 -28.21 -10.28
N GLU A 355 36.93 -27.53 -10.80
CA GLU A 355 36.74 -26.27 -11.55
C GLU A 355 35.87 -26.45 -12.81
N ARG A 356 36.09 -27.56 -13.57
CA ARG A 356 35.32 -27.83 -14.77
C ARG A 356 33.89 -28.22 -14.45
N VAL A 357 33.72 -29.01 -13.41
CA VAL A 357 32.40 -29.39 -12.88
C VAL A 357 31.63 -28.15 -12.44
N CYS A 358 32.25 -27.25 -11.67
CA CYS A 358 31.62 -25.98 -11.26
C CYS A 358 31.30 -25.08 -12.45
N ALA A 359 32.23 -24.92 -13.39
CA ALA A 359 32.02 -24.11 -14.60
C ALA A 359 30.86 -24.63 -15.44
N LYS A 360 30.76 -25.96 -15.59
CA LYS A 360 29.65 -26.59 -16.34
C LYS A 360 28.33 -26.43 -15.60
N PHE A 361 28.29 -26.66 -14.29
CA PHE A 361 27.11 -26.45 -13.49
C PHE A 361 26.62 -25.01 -13.56
N LEU A 362 27.51 -24.02 -13.40
CA LEU A 362 27.15 -22.61 -13.50
C LEU A 362 26.60 -22.27 -14.87
N ARG A 363 27.21 -22.78 -15.95
CA ARG A 363 26.76 -22.55 -17.33
C ARG A 363 25.38 -23.14 -17.58
N GLU A 364 25.15 -24.38 -17.17
CA GLU A 364 23.84 -25.05 -17.33
C GLU A 364 22.76 -24.39 -16.49
N SER A 365 23.06 -24.04 -15.23
CA SER A 365 22.15 -23.32 -14.35
C SER A 365 21.81 -21.93 -14.88
N PHE A 366 22.80 -21.20 -15.37
CA PHE A 366 22.60 -19.87 -15.95
C PHE A 366 21.74 -19.95 -17.23
N ALA A 367 22.05 -20.91 -18.11
CA ALA A 367 21.27 -21.12 -19.32
C ALA A 367 19.80 -21.49 -19.01
N PHE A 368 19.58 -22.28 -17.97
CA PHE A 368 18.24 -22.61 -17.51
C PHE A 368 17.49 -21.36 -16.98
N ASN A 369 18.13 -20.54 -16.13
CA ASN A 369 17.55 -19.34 -15.57
C ASN A 369 17.32 -18.21 -16.58
N MET A 370 17.98 -18.25 -17.74
CA MET A 370 17.78 -17.32 -18.85
C MET A 370 16.56 -17.68 -19.73
N GLN A 371 15.89 -18.79 -19.48
CA GLN A 371 14.69 -19.17 -20.22
C GLN A 371 13.52 -18.22 -19.87
N PRO A 372 12.59 -17.99 -20.83
CA PRO A 372 11.40 -17.18 -20.55
C PRO A 372 10.57 -17.77 -19.41
N PHE A 373 10.26 -16.95 -18.42
CA PHE A 373 9.39 -17.32 -17.32
C PHE A 373 7.95 -16.93 -17.66
N LEU A 374 7.09 -17.92 -17.90
CA LEU A 374 5.74 -17.70 -18.43
C LEU A 374 4.65 -17.65 -17.36
N LEU A 375 4.97 -17.72 -16.07
CA LEU A 375 4.00 -17.76 -14.97
C LEU A 375 2.99 -16.61 -15.07
N GLY A 376 3.44 -15.36 -15.18
CA GLY A 376 2.55 -14.19 -15.22
C GLY A 376 1.60 -14.22 -16.41
N LYS A 377 2.10 -14.62 -17.60
CA LYS A 377 1.28 -14.77 -18.82
C LYS A 377 0.22 -15.86 -18.66
N CYS A 378 0.59 -16.99 -18.08
CA CYS A 378 -0.34 -18.11 -17.86
C CYS A 378 -1.36 -17.79 -16.78
N THR A 379 -0.96 -17.05 -15.73
CA THR A 379 -1.87 -16.58 -14.66
C THR A 379 -2.92 -15.63 -15.23
N ASP A 380 -2.50 -14.57 -15.94
CA ASP A 380 -3.43 -13.63 -16.60
C ASP A 380 -4.41 -14.37 -17.53
N TYR A 381 -3.89 -15.30 -18.35
CA TYR A 381 -4.74 -16.09 -19.24
C TYR A 381 -5.74 -16.95 -18.46
N LYS A 382 -5.32 -17.66 -17.40
CA LYS A 382 -6.21 -18.50 -16.58
C LYS A 382 -7.32 -17.68 -15.94
N GLU A 383 -6.99 -16.50 -15.41
CA GLU A 383 -7.98 -15.62 -14.78
C GLU A 383 -9.00 -15.12 -15.80
N ARG A 384 -8.57 -14.68 -16.99
CA ARG A 384 -9.46 -14.32 -18.11
C ARG A 384 -10.33 -15.48 -18.56
N TYR A 385 -9.73 -16.67 -18.71
CA TYR A 385 -10.47 -17.87 -19.12
C TYR A 385 -11.50 -18.29 -18.09
N SER A 386 -11.17 -18.25 -16.82
CA SER A 386 -12.10 -18.50 -15.70
C SER A 386 -13.26 -17.50 -15.69
N TYR A 387 -12.96 -16.22 -15.93
CA TYR A 387 -13.95 -15.16 -16.02
C TYR A 387 -14.94 -15.41 -17.16
N HIS A 388 -14.47 -15.67 -18.40
CA HIS A 388 -15.31 -15.85 -19.58
C HIS A 388 -16.14 -17.14 -19.51
N THR A 389 -15.59 -18.20 -18.94
CA THR A 389 -16.32 -19.46 -18.74
C THR A 389 -17.21 -19.46 -17.51
N LYS A 390 -17.12 -18.44 -16.67
CA LYS A 390 -17.82 -18.31 -15.38
C LYS A 390 -17.67 -19.56 -14.51
N SER A 391 -16.49 -20.14 -14.52
CA SER A 391 -16.19 -21.38 -13.78
C SER A 391 -14.81 -21.28 -13.13
N VAL A 392 -14.63 -21.91 -11.97
CA VAL A 392 -13.35 -22.13 -11.31
C VAL A 392 -13.00 -23.63 -11.23
N SER A 393 -13.87 -24.51 -11.73
CA SER A 393 -13.77 -25.96 -11.55
C SER A 393 -13.91 -26.77 -12.85
N SER A 394 -14.00 -26.13 -14.02
CA SER A 394 -13.97 -26.88 -15.28
C SER A 394 -12.62 -27.57 -15.48
N LYS A 395 -12.59 -28.71 -16.20
CA LYS A 395 -11.38 -29.52 -16.40
C LYS A 395 -10.20 -28.67 -16.91
N ASN A 396 -10.42 -27.85 -17.92
CA ASN A 396 -9.36 -27.00 -18.48
C ASN A 396 -8.84 -25.97 -17.47
N ILE A 397 -9.69 -25.41 -16.59
CA ILE A 397 -9.28 -24.48 -15.54
C ILE A 397 -8.48 -25.21 -14.47
N LEU A 398 -8.87 -26.43 -14.09
CA LEU A 398 -8.11 -27.24 -13.14
C LEU A 398 -6.71 -27.58 -13.69
N ILE A 399 -6.61 -27.95 -14.97
CA ILE A 399 -5.30 -28.20 -15.63
C ILE A 399 -4.45 -26.93 -15.66
N LEU A 400 -5.04 -25.79 -16.07
CA LEU A 400 -4.36 -24.47 -16.06
C LEU A 400 -3.89 -24.10 -14.66
N SER A 401 -4.73 -24.28 -13.64
CA SER A 401 -4.39 -23.96 -12.24
C SER A 401 -3.25 -24.80 -11.71
N ARG A 402 -3.23 -26.10 -12.03
CA ARG A 402 -2.11 -27.00 -11.68
C ARG A 402 -0.84 -26.66 -12.46
N LEU A 403 -0.96 -26.23 -13.72
CA LEU A 403 0.18 -25.73 -14.48
C LEU A 403 0.82 -24.54 -13.76
N LEU A 404 0.01 -23.60 -13.24
CA LEU A 404 0.53 -22.45 -12.50
C LEU A 404 1.30 -22.88 -11.25
N GLY A 405 0.82 -23.85 -10.49
CA GLY A 405 1.54 -24.45 -9.36
C GLY A 405 2.91 -25.01 -9.76
N CYS A 406 2.97 -25.74 -10.88
CA CYS A 406 4.24 -26.24 -11.41
C CYS A 406 5.18 -25.09 -11.86
N LEU A 407 4.64 -24.03 -12.47
CA LEU A 407 5.44 -22.89 -12.96
C LEU A 407 5.98 -22.02 -11.81
N VAL A 408 5.29 -21.91 -10.68
CA VAL A 408 5.81 -21.24 -9.47
C VAL A 408 7.10 -21.94 -9.01
N ASP A 409 7.13 -23.25 -9.04
CA ASP A 409 8.29 -24.05 -8.63
C ASP A 409 9.23 -24.40 -9.79
N GLN A 410 9.04 -23.83 -10.98
CA GLN A 410 9.85 -24.11 -12.18
C GLN A 410 11.36 -24.05 -11.91
N PRO A 411 11.92 -23.02 -11.23
CA PRO A 411 13.35 -22.96 -10.97
C PRO A 411 13.85 -24.03 -10.01
N LYS A 412 13.01 -24.44 -9.03
CA LYS A 412 13.38 -25.44 -8.03
C LYS A 412 13.24 -26.87 -8.58
N GLN A 413 12.20 -27.11 -9.38
CA GLN A 413 11.86 -28.44 -9.89
C GLN A 413 12.48 -28.76 -11.24
N GLY A 414 13.09 -27.77 -11.91
CA GLY A 414 13.69 -27.94 -13.24
C GLY A 414 12.67 -28.13 -14.35
N TYR A 415 11.48 -27.57 -14.25
CA TYR A 415 10.50 -27.62 -15.33
C TYR A 415 10.92 -26.78 -16.51
N ILE A 416 10.78 -27.32 -17.72
CA ILE A 416 10.98 -26.61 -18.99
C ILE A 416 9.59 -26.36 -19.58
N PHE A 417 9.27 -25.06 -19.74
CA PHE A 417 8.01 -24.63 -20.34
C PHE A 417 8.24 -23.37 -21.16
N THR A 418 8.27 -23.52 -22.47
CA THR A 418 8.58 -22.45 -23.44
C THR A 418 7.33 -21.87 -24.07
N THR A 419 7.48 -20.80 -24.85
CA THR A 419 6.36 -20.20 -25.60
C THR A 419 5.73 -21.20 -26.57
N SER A 420 6.52 -22.08 -27.19
CA SER A 420 6.00 -23.14 -28.06
C SER A 420 5.23 -24.20 -27.31
N ASP A 421 5.70 -24.56 -26.08
CA ASP A 421 4.97 -25.49 -25.21
C ASP A 421 3.62 -24.88 -24.76
N TRP A 422 3.59 -23.56 -24.48
CA TRP A 422 2.36 -22.84 -24.21
C TRP A 422 1.37 -22.85 -25.38
N ASP A 423 1.86 -22.63 -26.60
CA ASP A 423 1.02 -22.65 -27.79
C ASP A 423 0.45 -24.05 -28.06
N GLN A 424 1.25 -25.10 -27.88
CA GLN A 424 0.81 -26.50 -27.98
C GLN A 424 -0.18 -26.84 -26.90
N PHE A 425 0.09 -26.48 -25.64
CA PHE A 425 -0.80 -26.68 -24.49
C PHE A 425 -2.21 -26.13 -24.75
N ARG A 426 -2.30 -24.90 -25.30
CA ARG A 426 -3.58 -24.31 -25.63
C ARG A 426 -4.33 -25.06 -26.74
N GLN A 427 -3.59 -25.55 -27.75
CA GLN A 427 -4.18 -26.35 -28.83
C GLN A 427 -4.72 -27.67 -28.30
N ASP A 428 -3.96 -28.37 -27.46
CA ASP A 428 -4.36 -29.66 -26.87
C ASP A 428 -5.62 -29.53 -26.00
N LEU A 429 -5.74 -28.43 -25.25
CA LEU A 429 -6.94 -28.12 -24.44
C LEU A 429 -8.07 -27.48 -25.25
N GLN A 430 -7.87 -27.20 -26.54
CA GLN A 430 -8.84 -26.52 -27.42
C GLN A 430 -9.34 -25.20 -26.84
N ILE A 431 -8.45 -24.42 -26.19
CA ILE A 431 -8.77 -23.12 -25.60
C ILE A 431 -8.37 -21.97 -26.52
N PRO A 432 -9.07 -20.83 -26.50
CA PRO A 432 -8.84 -19.70 -27.42
C PRO A 432 -7.41 -19.14 -27.32
N LYS A 433 -6.92 -18.60 -28.43
CA LYS A 433 -5.60 -17.94 -28.46
C LYS A 433 -5.63 -16.57 -27.73
N PHE A 434 -6.73 -15.85 -27.87
CA PHE A 434 -6.93 -14.52 -27.30
C PHE A 434 -8.24 -14.49 -26.52
N LEU A 435 -8.26 -13.73 -25.45
CA LEU A 435 -9.42 -13.46 -24.62
C LEU A 435 -9.50 -11.96 -24.38
N ASP A 436 -10.69 -11.43 -24.43
CA ASP A 436 -10.95 -10.03 -24.10
C ASP A 436 -10.68 -9.74 -22.62
N ASP A 437 -10.48 -8.47 -22.31
CA ASP A 437 -10.33 -8.05 -20.93
C ASP A 437 -11.61 -8.31 -20.13
N PRO A 438 -11.51 -8.88 -18.91
CA PRO A 438 -12.64 -8.99 -18.00
C PRO A 438 -13.28 -7.64 -17.70
N GLY A 439 -14.61 -7.64 -17.49
CA GLY A 439 -15.35 -6.42 -17.21
C GLY A 439 -14.79 -5.63 -16.01
N TYR A 440 -14.34 -6.33 -14.97
CA TYR A 440 -13.74 -5.69 -13.80
C TYR A 440 -12.36 -5.02 -14.06
N MET A 441 -11.68 -5.33 -15.15
CA MET A 441 -10.46 -4.64 -15.59
C MET A 441 -10.78 -3.37 -16.39
N LEU A 442 -11.97 -3.26 -16.97
CA LEU A 442 -12.40 -2.15 -17.81
C LEU A 442 -12.96 -0.99 -16.99
N ASP A 443 -12.97 0.20 -17.61
CA ASP A 443 -13.64 1.37 -17.05
C ASP A 443 -15.15 1.35 -17.38
N ARG A 444 -15.93 2.09 -16.60
CA ARG A 444 -17.39 2.19 -16.77
C ARG A 444 -17.82 2.69 -18.17
N SER A 445 -17.00 3.48 -18.81
CA SER A 445 -17.26 3.95 -20.19
C SER A 445 -17.21 2.84 -21.22
N SER A 446 -16.40 1.79 -20.95
CA SER A 446 -16.16 0.66 -21.83
C SER A 446 -16.95 -0.60 -21.46
N TYR A 447 -17.48 -0.65 -20.23
CA TYR A 447 -18.24 -1.81 -19.73
C TYR A 447 -19.60 -1.42 -19.16
N ASN A 448 -20.66 -2.01 -19.69
CA ASN A 448 -22.03 -1.79 -19.23
C ASN A 448 -22.59 -3.00 -18.49
N ILE A 449 -22.51 -2.96 -17.17
CA ILE A 449 -22.98 -4.04 -16.29
C ILE A 449 -24.50 -4.27 -16.38
N SER A 450 -25.29 -3.25 -16.71
CA SER A 450 -26.76 -3.38 -16.81
C SER A 450 -27.22 -4.30 -17.93
N LYS A 451 -26.33 -4.63 -18.88
CA LYS A 451 -26.60 -5.59 -19.96
C LYS A 451 -26.31 -7.04 -19.56
N GLN A 452 -25.75 -7.27 -18.38
CA GLN A 452 -25.39 -8.60 -17.88
C GLN A 452 -26.51 -9.15 -16.98
N ALA A 453 -27.13 -10.25 -17.39
CA ALA A 453 -28.18 -10.90 -16.59
C ALA A 453 -27.64 -11.49 -15.28
N ASN A 454 -26.41 -12.02 -15.30
CA ASN A 454 -25.69 -12.53 -14.12
C ASN A 454 -24.22 -12.11 -14.22
N PRO A 455 -23.83 -10.93 -13.70
CA PRO A 455 -22.47 -10.45 -13.76
C PRO A 455 -21.55 -11.31 -12.88
N HIS A 456 -20.28 -11.44 -13.30
CA HIS A 456 -19.23 -12.05 -12.48
C HIS A 456 -19.12 -11.31 -11.14
N ILE A 457 -18.75 -12.00 -10.05
CA ILE A 457 -18.69 -11.38 -8.72
C ILE A 457 -17.76 -10.16 -8.70
N LEU A 458 -16.61 -10.20 -9.36
CA LEU A 458 -15.68 -9.07 -9.42
C LEU A 458 -16.28 -7.86 -10.17
N ASP A 459 -17.07 -8.09 -11.23
CA ASP A 459 -17.81 -7.02 -11.91
C ASP A 459 -18.85 -6.40 -10.98
N HIS A 460 -19.59 -7.23 -10.25
CA HIS A 460 -20.58 -6.77 -9.27
C HIS A 460 -19.91 -5.91 -8.19
N LEU A 461 -18.82 -6.39 -7.61
CA LEU A 461 -18.10 -5.65 -6.58
C LEU A 461 -17.57 -4.31 -7.08
N LYS A 462 -16.95 -4.26 -8.28
CA LYS A 462 -16.39 -3.03 -8.85
C LYS A 462 -17.43 -2.05 -9.35
N HIS A 463 -18.35 -2.53 -10.21
CA HIS A 463 -19.25 -1.66 -10.99
C HIS A 463 -20.61 -1.42 -10.35
N VAL A 464 -21.00 -2.22 -9.34
CA VAL A 464 -22.23 -2.01 -8.57
C VAL A 464 -21.91 -1.50 -7.17
N VAL A 465 -21.20 -2.30 -6.38
CA VAL A 465 -20.97 -2.00 -4.94
C VAL A 465 -20.03 -0.80 -4.76
N ALA A 466 -18.79 -0.89 -5.28
CA ALA A 466 -17.80 0.17 -5.11
C ALA A 466 -18.23 1.46 -5.81
N GLU A 467 -18.73 1.39 -7.04
CA GLU A 467 -19.20 2.56 -7.80
C GLU A 467 -20.30 3.32 -7.06
N ARG A 468 -21.31 2.61 -6.57
CA ARG A 468 -22.43 3.22 -5.85
C ARG A 468 -21.94 3.85 -4.54
N THR A 469 -21.19 3.10 -3.74
CA THR A 469 -20.68 3.55 -2.44
C THR A 469 -19.82 4.81 -2.58
N ILE A 470 -18.88 4.79 -3.52
CA ILE A 470 -17.99 5.92 -3.80
C ILE A 470 -18.77 7.13 -4.32
N THR A 471 -19.72 6.93 -5.24
CA THR A 471 -20.53 8.01 -5.79
C THR A 471 -21.35 8.71 -4.70
N GLU A 472 -21.98 7.94 -3.81
CA GLU A 472 -22.74 8.45 -2.67
C GLU A 472 -21.82 9.23 -1.71
N ALA A 473 -20.66 8.68 -1.35
CA ALA A 473 -19.70 9.32 -0.44
C ALA A 473 -19.10 10.62 -1.02
N LEU A 474 -18.72 10.64 -2.30
CA LEU A 474 -18.21 11.84 -2.97
C LEU A 474 -19.29 12.93 -3.10
N LYS A 475 -20.57 12.53 -3.27
CA LYS A 475 -21.70 13.46 -3.26
C LYS A 475 -21.86 14.13 -1.89
N GLU A 476 -21.79 13.35 -0.81
CA GLU A 476 -21.85 13.88 0.56
C GLU A 476 -20.64 14.78 0.86
N LEU A 477 -19.43 14.37 0.47
CA LEU A 477 -18.24 15.23 0.56
C LEU A 477 -18.46 16.55 -0.18
N GLY A 478 -19.03 16.50 -1.38
CA GLY A 478 -19.33 17.70 -2.16
C GLY A 478 -20.33 18.66 -1.47
N LYS A 479 -21.30 18.12 -0.72
CA LYS A 479 -22.22 18.94 0.10
C LYS A 479 -21.46 19.59 1.27
N THR A 480 -20.64 18.81 1.99
CA THR A 480 -19.82 19.32 3.08
C THR A 480 -18.87 20.43 2.63
N LEU A 481 -18.18 20.24 1.48
CA LEU A 481 -17.28 21.26 0.93
C LEU A 481 -18.03 22.56 0.59
N LYS A 482 -19.27 22.47 0.08
CA LYS A 482 -20.07 23.64 -0.24
C LYS A 482 -20.55 24.39 1.02
N SER A 483 -20.81 23.70 2.12
CA SER A 483 -21.27 24.33 3.37
C SER A 483 -20.22 25.21 4.05
N TYR A 484 -18.95 25.09 3.67
CA TYR A 484 -17.87 25.90 4.25
C TYR A 484 -17.73 27.30 3.65
N GLU A 485 -18.45 27.62 2.56
CA GLU A 485 -18.39 28.92 1.89
C GLU A 485 -16.98 29.43 1.55
N ALA A 486 -16.04 28.50 1.30
CA ALA A 486 -14.66 28.79 0.99
C ALA A 486 -14.53 29.71 -0.24
N THR A 487 -13.66 30.70 -0.19
CA THR A 487 -13.46 31.68 -1.25
C THR A 487 -12.04 31.58 -1.84
N TYR A 488 -11.89 32.09 -3.08
CA TYR A 488 -10.56 32.29 -3.69
C TYR A 488 -9.86 33.56 -3.19
N TYR A 489 -10.55 34.38 -2.42
CA TYR A 489 -9.98 35.60 -1.85
C TYR A 489 -9.52 35.34 -0.42
N ASP A 490 -8.32 35.85 -0.10
CA ASP A 490 -7.78 35.89 1.26
C ASP A 490 -7.18 37.29 1.48
N GLU A 491 -7.68 38.03 2.46
CA GLU A 491 -7.25 39.40 2.74
C GLU A 491 -5.78 39.43 3.18
N HIS A 492 -5.28 38.40 3.84
CA HIS A 492 -3.89 38.32 4.29
C HIS A 492 -2.92 38.43 3.11
N LEU A 493 -3.28 37.90 1.95
CA LEU A 493 -2.45 37.91 0.75
C LEU A 493 -2.39 39.29 0.08
N THR A 494 -3.31 40.22 0.42
CA THR A 494 -3.37 41.56 -0.15
C THR A 494 -2.83 42.64 0.78
N ARG A 495 -2.54 42.29 2.05
CA ARG A 495 -2.11 43.27 3.08
C ARG A 495 -0.84 44.01 2.69
N LEU A 496 0.13 43.31 2.13
CA LEU A 496 1.41 43.96 1.73
C LEU A 496 1.18 44.97 0.64
N PHE A 497 0.42 44.66 -0.39
CA PHE A 497 0.08 45.63 -1.44
C PHE A 497 -0.72 46.82 -0.88
N ASN A 498 -1.72 46.57 -0.05
CA ASN A 498 -2.54 47.64 0.55
C ASN A 498 -1.65 48.57 1.38
N PHE A 499 -0.75 48.02 2.22
CA PHE A 499 0.20 48.81 2.99
C PHE A 499 1.05 49.75 2.12
N TYR A 500 1.69 49.25 1.07
CA TYR A 500 2.49 50.09 0.17
C TYR A 500 1.64 51.12 -0.58
N ASN A 501 0.43 50.76 -0.98
CA ASN A 501 -0.48 51.64 -1.68
C ASN A 501 -0.98 52.78 -0.78
N GLU A 502 -1.17 52.55 0.52
CA GLU A 502 -1.53 53.55 1.50
C GLU A 502 -0.34 54.46 1.86
N GLN A 503 0.79 53.84 2.24
CA GLN A 503 1.97 54.56 2.68
C GLN A 503 2.56 55.49 1.58
N TYR A 504 2.69 54.99 0.36
CA TYR A 504 3.32 55.70 -0.75
C TYR A 504 2.32 56.34 -1.73
N GLY A 505 1.04 56.10 -1.56
CA GLY A 505 -0.03 56.67 -2.37
C GLY A 505 -0.37 58.12 -2.01
N GLN A 506 0.02 58.60 -0.82
CA GLN A 506 -0.40 59.89 -0.25
C GLN A 506 0.70 60.97 -0.16
N TYR A 507 2.01 60.63 -0.30
CA TYR A 507 3.15 61.52 -0.06
C TYR A 507 3.99 61.81 -1.30
N MET A 508 5.13 62.55 -1.14
CA MET A 508 6.05 62.96 -2.23
C MET A 508 6.52 61.80 -3.13
N THR A 509 6.47 60.57 -2.65
CA THR A 509 6.80 59.34 -3.41
C THR A 509 5.64 58.83 -4.27
N ARG A 510 4.49 59.51 -4.30
CA ARG A 510 3.29 59.11 -5.07
C ARG A 510 3.57 58.90 -6.55
N ALA A 511 4.37 59.76 -7.14
CA ALA A 511 4.71 59.70 -8.56
C ALA A 511 5.56 58.45 -8.90
N THR A 512 6.58 58.18 -8.07
CA THR A 512 7.43 56.99 -8.21
C THR A 512 6.62 55.69 -7.99
N TRP A 513 5.79 55.64 -6.93
CA TRP A 513 4.93 54.49 -6.67
C TRP A 513 3.94 54.26 -7.82
N ALA A 514 3.31 55.29 -8.36
CA ALA A 514 2.39 55.16 -9.46
C ALA A 514 3.06 54.55 -10.71
N LYS A 515 4.27 55.06 -11.06
CA LYS A 515 5.04 54.52 -12.19
C LYS A 515 5.42 53.04 -11.98
N VAL A 516 5.92 52.70 -10.80
CA VAL A 516 6.29 51.29 -10.45
C VAL A 516 5.08 50.38 -10.51
N ARG A 517 3.94 50.79 -9.95
CA ARG A 517 2.69 50.04 -9.95
C ARG A 517 2.13 49.83 -11.35
N ASP A 518 2.12 50.88 -12.18
CA ASP A 518 1.53 50.84 -13.53
C ASP A 518 2.42 50.03 -14.49
N ALA A 519 3.74 50.13 -14.37
CA ALA A 519 4.67 49.24 -15.08
C ALA A 519 4.50 47.80 -14.69
N LEU A 520 4.43 47.49 -13.37
CA LEU A 520 4.20 46.16 -12.87
C LEU A 520 2.89 45.56 -13.40
N ARG A 521 1.83 46.37 -13.47
CA ARG A 521 0.54 45.92 -14.06
C ARG A 521 0.71 45.56 -15.54
N GLY A 522 1.38 46.38 -16.34
CA GLY A 522 1.60 46.17 -17.77
C GLY A 522 2.40 44.88 -18.04
N ASP A 523 3.48 44.67 -17.27
CA ASP A 523 4.31 43.46 -17.39
C ASP A 523 3.51 42.22 -17.06
N MET A 524 2.70 42.24 -15.98
CA MET A 524 1.85 41.11 -15.60
C MET A 524 0.75 40.82 -16.62
N GLU A 525 0.12 41.84 -17.19
CA GLU A 525 -0.88 41.69 -18.25
C GLU A 525 -0.27 41.03 -19.50
N SER A 526 0.99 41.33 -19.80
CA SER A 526 1.73 40.70 -20.91
C SER A 526 1.94 39.19 -20.64
N VAL A 527 2.37 38.81 -19.44
CA VAL A 527 2.53 37.42 -19.05
C VAL A 527 1.16 36.67 -19.00
N LEU A 528 0.10 37.36 -18.56
CA LEU A 528 -1.26 36.79 -18.57
C LEU A 528 -1.80 36.53 -19.98
N LYS A 529 -1.56 37.46 -20.93
CA LYS A 529 -1.89 37.23 -22.34
C LYS A 529 -1.13 36.06 -22.93
N LEU A 530 0.14 35.90 -22.59
CA LEU A 530 0.93 34.75 -23.01
C LEU A 530 0.36 33.47 -22.44
N TRP A 531 0.02 33.42 -21.15
CA TRP A 531 -0.64 32.26 -20.50
C TRP A 531 -1.92 31.86 -21.24
N ALA A 532 -2.83 32.84 -21.49
CA ALA A 532 -4.10 32.60 -22.17
C ALA A 532 -3.92 32.05 -23.60
N ASN A 533 -2.96 32.58 -24.34
CA ASN A 533 -2.69 32.21 -25.73
C ASN A 533 -1.99 30.85 -25.90
N THR A 534 -1.30 30.37 -24.87
CA THR A 534 -0.47 29.16 -24.97
C THR A 534 -1.17 27.91 -24.48
N LEU A 535 -2.11 28.03 -23.54
CA LEU A 535 -2.85 26.89 -22.97
C LEU A 535 -3.77 26.16 -23.97
N ASN A 536 -4.16 26.80 -25.07
CA ASN A 536 -5.06 26.24 -26.09
C ASN A 536 -4.33 25.45 -27.20
N LYS A 537 -3.04 25.16 -27.06
CA LYS A 537 -2.27 24.41 -28.05
C LYS A 537 -1.87 23.07 -27.46
N ASP A 538 -1.92 22.01 -28.24
CA ASP A 538 -1.47 20.62 -27.92
C ASP A 538 0.04 20.52 -27.59
N LYS A 539 0.52 21.34 -26.66
CA LYS A 539 1.91 21.39 -26.23
C LYS A 539 2.04 20.84 -24.80
N ASP A 540 3.22 20.34 -24.47
CA ASP A 540 3.57 19.89 -23.13
C ASP A 540 3.28 21.00 -22.10
N TYR A 541 2.29 20.76 -21.25
CA TYR A 541 1.84 21.68 -20.22
C TYR A 541 2.96 22.06 -19.25
N VAL A 542 3.86 21.12 -18.94
CA VAL A 542 4.98 21.36 -18.02
C VAL A 542 5.96 22.34 -18.60
N ALA A 543 6.33 22.19 -19.86
CA ALA A 543 7.21 23.10 -20.59
C ALA A 543 6.60 24.50 -20.72
N ILE A 544 5.29 24.59 -20.99
CA ILE A 544 4.56 25.86 -21.08
C ILE A 544 4.63 26.61 -19.73
N VAL A 545 4.25 25.94 -18.63
CA VAL A 545 4.29 26.57 -17.29
C VAL A 545 5.70 27.01 -16.92
N GLY A 546 6.71 26.18 -17.23
CA GLY A 546 8.12 26.52 -16.98
C GLY A 546 8.58 27.78 -17.72
N SER A 547 8.25 27.89 -19.01
CA SER A 547 8.58 29.05 -19.84
C SER A 547 7.91 30.35 -19.34
N ILE A 548 6.63 30.24 -18.98
CA ILE A 548 5.88 31.43 -18.48
C ILE A 548 6.36 31.83 -17.09
N TYR A 549 6.70 30.84 -16.25
CA TYR A 549 7.28 31.12 -14.93
C TYR A 549 8.64 31.84 -15.03
N GLN A 550 9.45 31.50 -16.02
CA GLN A 550 10.70 32.22 -16.27
C GLN A 550 10.43 33.66 -16.59
N GLN A 551 9.49 34.00 -17.46
CA GLN A 551 9.11 35.39 -17.77
C GLN A 551 8.52 36.10 -16.54
N TRP A 552 7.72 35.40 -15.72
CA TRP A 552 7.25 35.98 -14.46
C TRP A 552 8.39 36.37 -13.52
N ARG A 553 9.47 35.59 -13.47
CA ARG A 553 10.67 35.89 -12.66
C ARG A 553 11.44 37.08 -13.18
N GLU A 554 11.41 37.33 -14.47
CA GLU A 554 12.12 38.45 -15.13
C GLU A 554 11.45 39.81 -14.88
N ILE A 555 10.21 39.87 -14.37
CA ILE A 555 9.54 41.10 -13.99
C ILE A 555 10.32 41.77 -12.85
N GLN A 556 10.96 42.90 -13.15
CA GLN A 556 11.77 43.68 -12.23
C GLN A 556 11.17 45.10 -12.06
N PRO A 557 11.51 45.84 -10.98
CA PRO A 557 11.13 47.24 -10.87
C PRO A 557 11.66 48.07 -12.05
N LEU A 558 10.91 49.09 -12.42
CA LEU A 558 11.21 49.95 -13.55
C LEU A 558 12.66 50.48 -13.49
N ALA A 559 13.43 50.29 -14.56
CA ALA A 559 14.86 50.60 -14.58
C ALA A 559 15.15 52.09 -14.28
N THR A 560 14.27 53.00 -14.71
CA THR A 560 14.39 54.45 -14.47
C THR A 560 14.19 54.85 -13.01
N GLU A 561 13.56 54.02 -12.20
CA GLU A 561 13.29 54.29 -10.78
C GLU A 561 14.19 53.46 -9.84
N ARG A 562 15.17 52.70 -10.36
CA ARG A 562 16.07 51.85 -9.55
C ARG A 562 16.89 52.59 -8.50
N SER A 563 17.17 53.86 -8.72
CA SER A 563 17.91 54.72 -7.77
C SER A 563 17.03 55.32 -6.66
N SER A 564 15.71 55.12 -6.73
CA SER A 564 14.81 55.62 -5.67
C SER A 564 14.91 54.79 -4.40
N ASP A 565 14.82 55.41 -3.23
CA ASP A 565 14.84 54.72 -1.91
C ASP A 565 13.77 53.65 -1.82
N LEU A 566 12.60 53.91 -2.40
CA LEU A 566 11.51 52.93 -2.46
C LEU A 566 11.94 51.63 -3.17
N VAL A 567 12.51 51.75 -4.36
CA VAL A 567 12.91 50.58 -5.15
C VAL A 567 14.10 49.89 -4.52
N GLN A 568 15.05 50.62 -3.95
CA GLN A 568 16.17 50.05 -3.19
C GLN A 568 15.67 49.25 -1.99
N HIS A 569 14.69 49.76 -1.26
CA HIS A 569 14.04 49.04 -0.16
C HIS A 569 13.34 47.76 -0.64
N LEU A 570 12.60 47.81 -1.75
CA LEU A 570 11.89 46.64 -2.30
C LEU A 570 12.85 45.56 -2.80
N LEU A 571 14.06 45.90 -3.22
CA LEU A 571 15.07 44.94 -3.69
C LEU A 571 15.86 44.28 -2.55
N GLN A 572 15.69 44.70 -1.32
CA GLN A 572 16.37 44.07 -0.18
C GLN A 572 15.92 42.64 0.02
N PRO A 573 16.85 41.73 0.38
CA PRO A 573 16.51 40.39 0.79
C PRO A 573 15.53 40.40 1.96
N TYR A 574 14.51 39.54 1.89
CA TYR A 574 13.52 39.43 2.95
C TYR A 574 13.85 38.25 3.85
N MET A 575 14.09 38.50 5.13
CA MET A 575 14.46 37.47 6.16
C MET A 575 15.72 36.67 5.80
N ALA A 576 15.81 35.43 6.29
CA ALA A 576 16.90 34.50 6.04
C ALA A 576 16.93 33.93 4.61
N ASP A 577 15.87 34.10 3.84
CA ASP A 577 15.80 33.66 2.45
C ASP A 577 16.40 34.70 1.52
N ARG A 578 17.70 34.54 1.23
CA ARG A 578 18.43 35.43 0.29
C ARG A 578 17.89 35.41 -1.15
N GLN A 579 16.99 34.45 -1.47
CA GLN A 579 16.38 34.35 -2.81
C GLN A 579 15.05 35.09 -2.94
N SER A 580 14.42 35.48 -1.82
CA SER A 580 13.16 36.24 -1.81
C SER A 580 13.40 37.67 -1.37
N THR A 581 12.98 38.63 -2.20
CA THR A 581 13.02 40.06 -1.91
C THR A 581 11.63 40.58 -1.57
N LEU A 582 11.52 41.73 -0.94
CA LEU A 582 10.24 42.42 -0.74
C LEU A 582 9.51 42.66 -2.06
N TRP A 583 10.25 42.86 -3.16
CA TRP A 583 9.68 42.98 -4.50
C TRP A 583 8.91 41.75 -4.92
N GLU A 584 9.48 40.57 -4.71
CA GLU A 584 8.80 39.32 -5.06
C GLU A 584 7.51 39.10 -4.26
N LEU A 585 7.51 39.45 -2.97
CA LEU A 585 6.33 39.40 -2.12
C LEU A 585 5.27 40.43 -2.52
N LEU A 586 5.71 41.66 -2.81
CA LEU A 586 4.83 42.74 -3.28
C LEU A 586 4.20 42.37 -4.63
N LYS A 587 5.00 41.84 -5.56
CA LYS A 587 4.54 41.34 -6.86
C LYS A 587 3.43 40.31 -6.71
N ALA A 588 3.61 39.32 -5.82
CA ALA A 588 2.61 38.32 -5.52
C ALA A 588 1.32 38.90 -4.92
N SER A 589 1.46 39.80 -3.92
CA SER A 589 0.35 40.47 -3.25
C SER A 589 -0.45 41.36 -4.21
N PHE A 590 0.25 42.12 -5.04
CA PHE A 590 -0.32 42.96 -6.10
C PHE A 590 -1.14 42.11 -7.10
N ALA A 591 -0.54 41.03 -7.63
CA ALA A 591 -1.19 40.18 -8.59
C ALA A 591 -2.45 39.53 -7.99
N PHE A 592 -2.37 39.08 -6.73
CA PHE A 592 -3.51 38.48 -6.04
C PHE A 592 -4.67 39.49 -5.86
N LYS A 593 -4.36 40.78 -5.60
CA LYS A 593 -5.36 41.84 -5.49
C LYS A 593 -5.98 42.19 -6.84
N VAL A 594 -5.14 42.41 -7.85
CA VAL A 594 -5.53 43.06 -9.12
C VAL A 594 -6.14 42.08 -10.13
N PHE A 595 -5.79 40.78 -10.08
CA PHE A 595 -6.21 39.78 -11.05
C PHE A 595 -7.10 38.69 -10.44
N PRO A 596 -8.33 39.01 -9.96
CA PRO A 596 -9.17 38.03 -9.23
C PRO A 596 -9.55 36.80 -10.05
N LYS A 597 -9.69 36.90 -11.38
CA LYS A 597 -10.03 35.79 -12.27
C LYS A 597 -8.92 34.74 -12.39
N HIS A 598 -7.71 35.06 -12.01
CA HIS A 598 -6.52 34.20 -12.14
C HIS A 598 -6.11 33.53 -10.83
N ARG A 599 -6.88 33.69 -9.74
CA ARG A 599 -6.64 33.06 -8.43
C ARG A 599 -6.85 31.55 -8.40
N THR A 600 -7.42 30.98 -9.45
CA THR A 600 -7.75 29.55 -9.52
C THR A 600 -6.52 28.69 -9.87
N THR A 601 -5.63 29.15 -10.75
CA THR A 601 -4.51 28.32 -11.24
C THR A 601 -3.26 29.17 -11.49
N PHE A 602 -3.34 30.19 -12.33
CA PHE A 602 -2.17 30.96 -12.79
C PHE A 602 -1.34 31.52 -11.64
N LEU A 603 -2.00 32.24 -10.71
CA LEU A 603 -1.30 32.92 -9.62
C LEU A 603 -0.60 31.92 -8.68
N TRP A 604 -1.17 30.76 -8.46
CA TRP A 604 -0.53 29.73 -7.65
C TRP A 604 0.71 29.14 -8.34
N LYS A 605 0.69 28.98 -9.67
CA LYS A 605 1.86 28.52 -10.44
C LYS A 605 2.97 29.56 -10.50
N MET A 606 2.62 30.86 -10.57
CA MET A 606 3.59 31.96 -10.71
C MET A 606 4.09 32.50 -9.37
N ALA A 607 3.22 32.60 -8.36
CA ALA A 607 3.49 33.28 -7.10
C ALA A 607 3.13 32.46 -5.85
N GLY A 608 2.77 31.20 -5.98
CA GLY A 608 2.24 30.37 -4.89
C GLY A 608 3.18 30.28 -3.69
N ARG A 609 4.51 30.22 -3.90
CA ARG A 609 5.50 30.25 -2.82
C ARG A 609 5.44 31.56 -2.02
N GLN A 610 5.40 32.69 -2.70
CA GLN A 610 5.32 34.01 -2.07
C GLN A 610 3.96 34.22 -1.38
N LEU A 611 2.89 33.73 -1.98
CA LEU A 611 1.56 33.74 -1.35
C LEU A 611 1.52 32.88 -0.08
N ALA A 612 2.16 31.72 -0.10
CA ALA A 612 2.32 30.88 1.08
C ALA A 612 3.11 31.57 2.19
N MET A 613 4.21 32.27 1.84
CA MET A 613 4.99 33.09 2.77
C MET A 613 4.15 34.22 3.40
N LEU A 614 3.41 34.97 2.58
CA LEU A 614 2.53 36.05 3.04
C LEU A 614 1.48 35.54 4.02
N LYS A 615 0.91 34.36 3.78
CA LYS A 615 -0.05 33.75 4.68
C LYS A 615 0.60 33.34 5.99
N ALA A 616 1.72 32.64 5.96
CA ALA A 616 2.46 32.19 7.12
C ALA A 616 2.82 33.35 8.07
N MET A 617 3.31 34.46 7.48
CA MET A 617 3.68 35.68 8.24
C MET A 617 2.50 36.29 8.99
N THR A 618 1.31 36.29 8.41
CA THR A 618 0.14 36.92 9.02
C THR A 618 -0.57 36.02 10.03
N SER A 619 -0.48 34.70 9.86
CA SER A 619 -1.09 33.73 10.77
C SER A 619 -0.38 33.69 12.14
N HIS A 620 0.90 34.05 12.21
CA HIS A 620 1.72 33.97 13.42
C HIS A 620 1.83 35.29 14.19
N SER A 621 1.44 36.42 13.61
CA SER A 621 1.49 37.72 14.30
C SER A 621 0.63 37.79 15.57
N ALA A 622 -0.36 36.91 15.71
CA ALA A 622 -1.23 36.83 16.88
C ALA A 622 -0.67 35.96 18.04
N ALA A 623 0.33 35.12 17.79
CA ALA A 623 0.77 34.08 18.73
C ALA A 623 2.16 34.29 19.34
N MET A 624 2.85 35.40 19.11
CA MET A 624 4.22 35.70 19.59
C MET A 624 5.28 34.61 19.28
N THR A 625 4.99 33.66 18.42
CA THR A 625 5.93 32.63 18.00
C THR A 625 6.57 33.00 16.66
N SER A 626 7.89 32.90 16.57
CA SER A 626 8.61 33.15 15.31
C SER A 626 8.19 32.12 14.26
N CYS A 627 7.72 32.62 13.10
CA CYS A 627 7.45 31.78 11.95
C CYS A 627 8.77 31.27 11.36
N VAL A 628 8.95 29.95 11.34
CA VAL A 628 10.09 29.33 10.65
C VAL A 628 9.61 28.87 9.29
N LEU A 629 10.12 29.54 8.24
CA LEU A 629 9.86 29.13 6.86
C LEU A 629 10.80 27.97 6.49
N VAL A 630 10.21 26.83 6.22
CA VAL A 630 10.94 25.65 5.81
C VAL A 630 11.29 25.74 4.33
N VAL A 631 12.52 25.40 3.99
CA VAL A 631 12.97 25.34 2.58
C VAL A 631 12.09 24.31 1.85
N PRO A 632 11.53 24.66 0.67
CA PRO A 632 10.60 23.77 -0.05
C PRO A 632 11.09 22.33 -0.24
N GLY A 633 12.39 22.13 -0.46
CA GLY A 633 12.99 20.80 -0.57
C GLY A 633 12.87 19.91 0.68
N LEU A 634 12.66 20.50 1.86
CA LEU A 634 12.48 19.76 3.10
C LEU A 634 11.05 19.24 3.31
N TYR A 635 10.04 19.77 2.61
CA TYR A 635 8.66 19.33 2.77
C TYR A 635 8.43 17.84 2.46
N GLY A 636 9.22 17.26 1.55
CA GLY A 636 9.20 15.82 1.27
C GLY A 636 9.77 14.95 2.38
N VAL A 637 10.63 15.52 3.24
CA VAL A 637 11.35 14.82 4.31
C VAL A 637 10.65 15.02 5.66
N LEU A 638 10.02 16.19 5.87
CA LEU A 638 9.30 16.50 7.10
C LEU A 638 8.03 15.65 7.21
N LYS A 639 7.98 14.84 8.25
CA LYS A 639 6.82 14.03 8.58
C LYS A 639 6.08 14.65 9.77
N PRO A 640 4.74 14.70 9.76
CA PRO A 640 3.98 15.10 10.93
C PRO A 640 4.22 14.10 12.08
N ASP A 641 4.24 14.60 13.30
CA ASP A 641 4.32 13.75 14.49
C ASP A 641 2.98 13.05 14.70
N LYS A 642 2.93 11.77 14.34
CA LYS A 642 1.73 10.93 14.45
C LYS A 642 1.22 10.89 15.90
N ARG A 643 2.10 10.69 16.88
CA ARG A 643 1.72 10.57 18.29
C ARG A 643 1.03 11.84 18.78
N LEU A 644 1.64 13.01 18.52
CA LEU A 644 1.06 14.29 18.90
C LEU A 644 -0.32 14.54 18.26
N ILE A 645 -0.49 14.15 16.98
CA ILE A 645 -1.75 14.31 16.26
C ILE A 645 -2.82 13.39 16.83
N THR A 646 -2.49 12.11 17.08
CA THR A 646 -3.40 11.12 17.68
C THR A 646 -3.83 11.54 19.08
N THR A 647 -2.90 11.97 19.92
CA THR A 647 -3.20 12.48 21.27
C THR A 647 -4.15 13.68 21.23
N ARG A 648 -3.92 14.65 20.35
CA ARG A 648 -4.82 15.80 20.16
C ARG A 648 -6.20 15.41 19.68
N ARG A 649 -6.28 14.42 18.78
CA ARG A 649 -7.56 13.88 18.31
C ARG A 649 -8.33 13.22 19.44
N ALA A 650 -7.68 12.37 20.24
CA ALA A 650 -8.26 11.71 21.39
C ALA A 650 -8.79 12.73 22.42
N GLN A 651 -8.01 13.77 22.72
CA GLN A 651 -8.43 14.87 23.61
C GLN A 651 -9.68 15.58 23.08
N ARG A 652 -9.74 15.94 21.81
CA ARG A 652 -10.92 16.57 21.19
C ARG A 652 -12.17 15.69 21.23
N LEU A 653 -12.02 14.39 20.95
CA LEU A 653 -13.13 13.44 21.03
C LEU A 653 -13.65 13.31 22.46
N ALA A 654 -12.76 13.26 23.45
CA ALA A 654 -13.12 13.22 24.86
C ALA A 654 -13.82 14.51 25.32
N GLU A 655 -13.32 15.68 24.93
CA GLU A 655 -13.96 16.98 25.18
C GLU A 655 -15.38 17.04 24.59
N THR A 656 -15.53 16.55 23.35
CA THR A 656 -16.84 16.49 22.67
C THR A 656 -17.81 15.52 23.37
N ALA A 657 -17.28 14.42 23.92
CA ALA A 657 -18.04 13.43 24.69
C ALA A 657 -18.28 13.83 26.17
N GLY A 658 -17.76 14.97 26.63
CA GLY A 658 -17.88 15.44 28.03
C GLY A 658 -16.98 14.69 29.01
N ILE A 659 -15.94 14.01 28.53
CA ILE A 659 -14.96 13.28 29.35
C ILE A 659 -13.75 14.18 29.55
N TYR A 660 -13.61 14.77 30.78
CA TYR A 660 -12.55 15.76 31.03
C TYR A 660 -11.23 15.21 31.58
N ASN A 661 -11.13 13.89 31.85
CA ASN A 661 -9.89 13.25 32.31
C ASN A 661 -9.68 11.91 31.58
N LEU A 662 -8.83 11.90 30.58
CA LEU A 662 -8.29 10.66 29.97
C LEU A 662 -7.01 10.30 30.71
N SER A 663 -6.91 9.05 31.20
CA SER A 663 -5.66 8.52 31.74
C SER A 663 -4.66 8.23 30.60
N ALA A 664 -3.38 8.12 30.93
CA ALA A 664 -2.35 7.74 29.96
C ALA A 664 -2.67 6.38 29.30
N GLY A 665 -3.28 5.44 30.01
CA GLY A 665 -3.70 4.14 29.48
C GLY A 665 -4.89 4.22 28.51
N ASP A 666 -5.81 5.18 28.71
CA ASP A 666 -6.92 5.41 27.79
C ASP A 666 -6.40 6.01 26.45
N LEU A 667 -5.37 6.82 26.53
CA LEU A 667 -4.71 7.40 25.35
C LEU A 667 -3.91 6.33 24.58
N GLU A 668 -3.19 5.43 25.24
CA GLU A 668 -2.51 4.30 24.63
C GLU A 668 -3.50 3.32 23.96
N ALA A 669 -4.64 3.05 24.59
CA ALA A 669 -5.67 2.21 23.98
C ALA A 669 -6.28 2.82 22.70
N LEU A 670 -6.34 4.15 22.60
CA LEU A 670 -6.78 4.87 21.39
C LEU A 670 -5.68 4.96 20.31
N GLU A 671 -4.40 4.88 20.69
CA GLU A 671 -3.26 4.82 19.75
C GLU A 671 -3.25 3.51 18.96
N PHE A 672 -3.66 2.38 19.56
CA PHE A 672 -3.69 1.06 18.92
C PHE A 672 -4.64 0.97 17.71
N TRP A 673 -5.62 1.84 17.58
CA TRP A 673 -6.64 1.77 16.53
C TRP A 673 -6.23 2.39 15.18
N HIS A 674 -5.08 3.07 15.08
CA HIS A 674 -4.74 3.86 13.89
C HIS A 674 -3.35 3.70 13.29
N ASP A 675 -2.48 2.87 13.85
CA ASP A 675 -1.10 2.71 13.31
C ASP A 675 -0.99 1.80 12.09
N ASP A 676 -2.09 1.35 11.48
CA ASP A 676 -2.16 0.11 10.74
C ASP A 676 -2.44 0.19 9.25
N VAL A 677 -2.25 1.35 8.61
CA VAL A 677 -2.50 1.47 7.15
C VAL A 677 -1.24 1.33 6.30
N ASP A 678 -0.04 1.37 6.88
CA ASP A 678 1.21 1.59 6.13
C ASP A 678 2.15 0.38 5.95
N MET A 679 1.77 -0.86 6.32
CA MET A 679 2.71 -2.00 6.28
C MET A 679 2.41 -3.10 5.23
N ASP A 680 1.42 -2.92 4.37
CA ASP A 680 1.07 -3.94 3.35
C ASP A 680 1.63 -3.64 1.93
N GLU A 681 2.68 -2.82 1.80
CA GLU A 681 3.34 -2.56 0.50
C GLU A 681 4.64 -3.35 0.28
N GLU A 682 4.94 -4.38 1.03
CA GLU A 682 6.04 -5.29 0.71
C GLU A 682 5.51 -6.67 0.36
N THR A 683 5.74 -7.02 -0.88
CA THR A 683 5.71 -8.31 -1.59
C THR A 683 4.63 -8.43 -2.65
N ASP A 684 4.86 -7.76 -3.77
CA ASP A 684 4.58 -8.26 -5.10
C ASP A 684 5.83 -7.95 -5.97
N ASP A 685 6.85 -8.80 -5.83
CA ASP A 685 7.91 -9.04 -6.83
C ASP A 685 8.01 -10.54 -7.07
#